data_fea1372d2d4c5366bba684c2d3c5df23
#
_entry.id   fea1372d2d4c5366bba684c2d3c5df23
#
_cell.length_a   1.000
_cell.length_b   1.000
_cell.length_c   1.000
_cell.angle_alpha   90.00
_cell.angle_beta   90.00
_cell.angle_gamma   90.00
#
_symmetry.space_group_name_H-M   'P 1'
#
loop_
_entity.id
_entity.type
_entity.pdbx_description
1 polymer ?
#
loop_
_entity_poly.entity_id
_entity_poly.type
_entity_poly.pdbx_seq_one_letter_code
_entity_poly.pdbx_strand_id
1 'polypeptide(L)'
;MMTRREFLQTSAAMTAFAMASPGGASPLSPLGAEWFDRPMRWAQLNLSEDDVAKMDRAYWLDFFRRIHADALCLSAGGVVAFYPTKIKYQHRSKWLEGHEDFWTVMLEGCRKQDMVVLARTDPHATYDDVAEAHPDWISVGPDGKKRPHPDYPGMWLTCTLGPYNLDFMTEVTQEIVEMYDVDGIFANRWTGNGMCYCEHCRQDFRAAYSQDLPLERNPRNPVYRNYLKWEQARRFEIWEKWDGVIRKVRPNARYIANSGGGATSGLNMKKVGELAPTLFADRQCRERVMVPWANGKNGKEYRSTLGNKAIGGIFNVGIVSPYRWLNSTKSPAETRLWVQDGMANGLRPWFNMVSGQLHDKRGQKVIEDLYVWHYKNEKYFRNTSPVARIGIVYSQQTAEFYAGAADMHRLVEDPQLGFYQALIEARIPFEMVHELNLDAANLSRFKTLILPNIAALSDQQCQQLRDYVQKGGSLVATYETSLYDEQGNPRKDFALADLFGASFVSRANGKTALQNTYLYPEKSSPLYGSMLKGLEDADTIIGGTWQLNVKSHDEAGKQPLLRIPAVANLPMEKTFWTLDKTDAPEVFMNQIGAGRVVYFPWDIDRVYWEVMAYDHALLLLNAINWVNNEPHPLRVQGQGMFDATVWLQKDSMTVHLVNLTNPMAMRPQMHELIASPPQDVEVEIPKGKRVEKVHALMKTGAVQHTVNGSTLKFHVPSVLDYEVIAIDLV
;
A
#
# COMPACT_ATOMS: atom_id res chain seq x y z
N MET A 1 -0.71 -40.38 11.80
CA MET A 1 0.60 -39.69 11.85
C MET A 1 1.31 -39.97 10.54
N MET A 2 1.21 -39.05 9.60
CA MET A 2 1.98 -39.16 8.36
C MET A 2 3.40 -38.63 8.60
N THR A 3 4.39 -39.33 8.10
CA THR A 3 5.79 -38.97 8.29
C THR A 3 6.19 -37.86 7.33
N ARG A 4 7.20 -37.06 7.71
CA ARG A 4 7.76 -35.93 6.94
C ARG A 4 8.17 -36.33 5.49
N ARG A 5 8.35 -37.57 5.20
CA ARG A 5 8.73 -38.11 3.88
C ARG A 5 7.52 -38.26 2.95
N GLU A 6 6.34 -38.54 3.49
CA GLU A 6 5.09 -38.67 2.73
C GLU A 6 4.52 -37.28 2.33
N PHE A 7 4.75 -36.25 3.16
CA PHE A 7 4.38 -34.86 2.84
C PHE A 7 5.18 -34.28 1.66
N LEU A 8 6.47 -34.62 1.55
CA LEU A 8 7.33 -34.14 0.45
C LEU A 8 7.08 -34.88 -0.87
N GLN A 9 6.55 -36.12 -0.83
CA GLN A 9 6.19 -36.87 -2.05
C GLN A 9 4.84 -36.44 -2.65
N THR A 10 3.93 -35.92 -1.86
CA THR A 10 2.63 -35.39 -2.34
C THR A 10 2.75 -34.01 -2.98
N SER A 11 3.79 -33.25 -2.65
CA SER A 11 4.04 -31.92 -3.27
C SER A 11 4.72 -31.98 -4.64
N ALA A 12 5.23 -33.15 -5.03
CA ALA A 12 5.92 -33.36 -6.32
C ALA A 12 5.00 -33.84 -7.47
N ALA A 13 3.74 -34.10 -7.20
CA ALA A 13 2.80 -34.70 -8.16
C ALA A 13 1.81 -33.72 -8.80
N MET A 14 1.93 -32.40 -8.54
CA MET A 14 1.08 -31.36 -9.15
C MET A 14 1.79 -30.41 -10.12
N THR A 15 2.95 -30.79 -10.65
CA THR A 15 3.68 -29.96 -11.63
C THR A 15 3.77 -30.64 -13.01
N ALA A 16 2.68 -31.16 -13.50
CA ALA A 16 2.60 -31.62 -14.88
C ALA A 16 1.18 -31.44 -15.41
N PHE A 17 0.83 -30.22 -15.79
CA PHE A 17 -0.14 -29.93 -16.87
C PHE A 17 -0.23 -28.39 -17.07
N ALA A 18 0.45 -27.92 -18.08
CA ALA A 18 0.05 -26.88 -19.01
C ALA A 18 1.26 -26.35 -19.79
N MET A 19 1.67 -27.06 -20.81
CA MET A 19 2.26 -26.42 -21.98
C MET A 19 1.10 -26.01 -22.89
N ALA A 20 0.86 -24.72 -23.03
CA ALA A 20 0.02 -24.16 -24.05
C ALA A 20 0.62 -22.85 -24.58
N SER A 21 0.72 -22.79 -25.83
CA SER A 21 1.21 -21.89 -26.86
C SER A 21 1.24 -20.39 -26.57
N PRO A 22 2.13 -19.60 -27.24
CA PRO A 22 2.22 -18.17 -27.12
C PRO A 22 1.18 -17.49 -28.00
N GLY A 23 0.43 -16.56 -27.44
CA GLY A 23 -0.39 -15.66 -28.22
C GLY A 23 -1.77 -15.38 -27.63
N GLY A 24 -1.92 -14.16 -27.12
CA GLY A 24 -3.23 -13.62 -26.77
C GLY A 24 -3.33 -13.26 -25.28
N ALA A 25 -3.64 -12.01 -25.02
CA ALA A 25 -4.15 -11.58 -23.73
C ALA A 25 -5.28 -12.53 -23.34
N SER A 26 -5.17 -13.16 -22.16
CA SER A 26 -6.24 -14.00 -21.62
C SER A 26 -7.54 -13.20 -21.63
N PRO A 27 -8.60 -13.70 -22.28
CA PRO A 27 -9.91 -13.09 -22.13
C PRO A 27 -10.26 -13.13 -20.64
N LEU A 28 -10.58 -11.96 -20.08
CA LEU A 28 -11.16 -11.83 -18.75
C LEU A 28 -12.26 -12.89 -18.63
N SER A 29 -12.10 -13.82 -17.68
CA SER A 29 -13.15 -14.80 -17.38
C SER A 29 -14.45 -14.04 -17.18
N PRO A 30 -15.56 -14.46 -17.78
CA PRO A 30 -16.84 -13.89 -17.47
C PRO A 30 -17.03 -14.00 -15.96
N LEU A 31 -17.44 -12.91 -15.31
CA LEU A 31 -17.68 -12.76 -13.88
C LEU A 31 -18.52 -13.94 -13.37
N GLY A 32 -17.86 -15.05 -13.06
CA GLY A 32 -18.39 -16.09 -12.23
C GLY A 32 -18.49 -15.49 -10.85
N ALA A 33 -19.70 -15.29 -10.35
CA ALA A 33 -19.97 -14.48 -9.20
C ALA A 33 -19.47 -15.14 -7.91
N GLU A 34 -18.17 -15.08 -7.65
CA GLU A 34 -17.68 -15.18 -6.30
C GLU A 34 -18.09 -13.88 -5.60
N TRP A 35 -18.74 -13.96 -4.44
CA TRP A 35 -19.37 -12.83 -3.75
C TRP A 35 -18.40 -11.65 -3.52
N PHE A 36 -17.10 -11.90 -3.36
CA PHE A 36 -16.09 -10.91 -3.02
C PHE A 36 -15.77 -9.88 -4.13
N ASP A 37 -16.15 -10.14 -5.37
CA ASP A 37 -16.03 -9.13 -6.45
C ASP A 37 -17.31 -8.31 -6.63
N ARG A 38 -18.44 -8.76 -6.08
CA ARG A 38 -19.74 -8.12 -6.25
C ARG A 38 -19.84 -6.76 -5.55
N PRO A 39 -19.50 -6.60 -4.26
CA PRO A 39 -19.72 -5.35 -3.55
C PRO A 39 -18.85 -4.21 -4.05
N MET A 40 -19.47 -3.07 -4.28
CA MET A 40 -18.81 -1.82 -4.65
C MET A 40 -18.84 -0.78 -3.52
N ARG A 41 -19.79 -0.91 -2.57
CA ARG A 41 -19.99 0.04 -1.46
C ARG A 41 -20.18 -0.75 -0.17
N TRP A 42 -19.26 -0.58 0.75
CA TRP A 42 -19.21 -1.31 2.01
C TRP A 42 -19.64 -0.44 3.19
N ALA A 43 -20.32 -1.03 4.14
CA ALA A 43 -20.60 -0.49 5.46
C ALA A 43 -19.88 -1.31 6.52
N GLN A 44 -19.37 -0.67 7.57
CA GLN A 44 -18.82 -1.34 8.74
C GLN A 44 -19.32 -0.69 10.03
N LEU A 45 -19.84 -1.52 10.93
CA LEU A 45 -20.21 -1.11 12.28
C LEU A 45 -19.34 -1.86 13.29
N ASN A 46 -18.44 -1.12 13.92
CA ASN A 46 -17.65 -1.60 15.05
C ASN A 46 -18.46 -1.33 16.32
N LEU A 47 -19.13 -2.35 16.83
CA LEU A 47 -20.04 -2.19 17.95
C LEU A 47 -19.32 -1.88 19.25
N SER A 48 -19.88 -0.96 20.04
CA SER A 48 -19.68 -0.89 21.47
C SER A 48 -20.55 -1.93 22.19
N GLU A 49 -20.20 -2.31 23.41
CA GLU A 49 -20.83 -3.42 24.09
C GLU A 49 -22.35 -3.23 24.26
N ASP A 50 -22.82 -1.99 24.43
CA ASP A 50 -24.23 -1.64 24.66
C ASP A 50 -25.04 -1.40 23.37
N ASP A 51 -24.40 -1.48 22.20
CA ASP A 51 -25.09 -1.28 20.91
C ASP A 51 -26.19 -2.32 20.66
N VAL A 52 -26.02 -3.54 21.14
CA VAL A 52 -27.04 -4.60 20.97
C VAL A 52 -28.40 -4.20 21.52
N ALA A 53 -28.45 -3.38 22.57
CA ALA A 53 -29.69 -2.86 23.18
C ALA A 53 -30.07 -1.44 22.72
N LYS A 54 -29.07 -0.61 22.35
CA LYS A 54 -29.29 0.83 22.13
C LYS A 54 -29.24 1.27 20.68
N MET A 55 -28.66 0.44 19.79
CA MET A 55 -28.58 0.77 18.37
C MET A 55 -29.95 0.73 17.70
N ASP A 56 -30.28 1.76 16.95
CA ASP A 56 -31.46 1.76 16.08
C ASP A 56 -31.22 0.92 14.82
N ARG A 57 -31.56 -0.37 14.89
CA ARG A 57 -31.41 -1.34 13.80
C ARG A 57 -32.20 -0.93 12.56
N ALA A 58 -33.41 -0.42 12.74
CA ALA A 58 -34.27 0.00 11.64
C ALA A 58 -33.67 1.18 10.86
N TYR A 59 -33.13 2.14 11.59
CA TYR A 59 -32.42 3.27 11.00
C TYR A 59 -31.24 2.80 10.13
N TRP A 60 -30.40 1.89 10.64
CA TRP A 60 -29.22 1.43 9.89
C TRP A 60 -29.59 0.64 8.65
N LEU A 61 -30.61 -0.24 8.73
CA LEU A 61 -31.08 -0.99 7.57
C LEU A 61 -31.70 -0.05 6.51
N ASP A 62 -32.43 1.00 6.92
CA ASP A 62 -32.91 2.03 5.99
C ASP A 62 -31.75 2.86 5.41
N PHE A 63 -30.77 3.23 6.23
CA PHE A 63 -29.59 3.96 5.76
C PHE A 63 -28.82 3.17 4.70
N PHE A 64 -28.55 1.87 4.91
CA PHE A 64 -27.90 1.01 3.93
C PHE A 64 -28.66 0.97 2.60
N ARG A 65 -29.97 0.86 2.66
CA ARG A 65 -30.84 0.91 1.47
C ARG A 65 -30.70 2.24 0.72
N ARG A 66 -30.77 3.36 1.43
CA ARG A 66 -30.71 4.71 0.84
C ARG A 66 -29.37 5.00 0.17
N ILE A 67 -28.28 4.52 0.75
CA ILE A 67 -26.93 4.71 0.20
C ILE A 67 -26.53 3.63 -0.80
N HIS A 68 -27.41 2.67 -1.12
CA HIS A 68 -27.09 1.53 -1.98
C HIS A 68 -25.85 0.76 -1.51
N ALA A 69 -25.71 0.51 -0.20
CA ALA A 69 -24.67 -0.35 0.31
C ALA A 69 -24.85 -1.80 -0.19
N ASP A 70 -23.76 -2.41 -0.64
CA ASP A 70 -23.76 -3.78 -1.17
C ASP A 70 -23.27 -4.80 -0.14
N ALA A 71 -22.66 -4.33 0.96
CA ALA A 71 -22.10 -5.20 1.97
C ALA A 71 -22.03 -4.55 3.37
N LEU A 72 -22.10 -5.40 4.40
CA LEU A 72 -21.93 -5.03 5.81
C LEU A 72 -20.80 -5.86 6.44
N CYS A 73 -19.91 -5.22 7.20
CA CYS A 73 -19.02 -5.85 8.15
C CYS A 73 -19.47 -5.48 9.58
N LEU A 74 -19.94 -6.46 10.36
CA LEU A 74 -20.55 -6.24 11.67
C LEU A 74 -19.78 -6.98 12.77
N SER A 75 -19.49 -6.32 13.90
CA SER A 75 -18.85 -6.96 15.05
C SER A 75 -19.65 -8.17 15.55
N ALA A 76 -18.96 -9.29 15.78
CA ALA A 76 -19.55 -10.54 16.22
C ALA A 76 -18.89 -11.09 17.49
N GLY A 77 -17.57 -11.38 17.46
CA GLY A 77 -16.89 -12.06 18.54
C GLY A 77 -15.47 -11.57 18.81
N GLY A 78 -14.75 -12.26 19.66
CA GLY A 78 -13.40 -11.91 20.13
C GLY A 78 -13.42 -11.38 21.56
N VAL A 79 -13.05 -10.12 21.80
CA VAL A 79 -13.07 -9.55 23.15
C VAL A 79 -14.47 -9.62 23.76
N VAL A 80 -15.51 -9.32 22.99
CA VAL A 80 -16.93 -9.43 23.40
C VAL A 80 -17.71 -10.15 22.32
N ALA A 81 -18.60 -11.06 22.68
CA ALA A 81 -19.58 -11.64 21.80
C ALA A 81 -20.86 -10.81 21.78
N PHE A 82 -21.29 -10.42 20.58
CA PHE A 82 -22.54 -9.71 20.31
C PHE A 82 -23.66 -10.65 19.88
N TYR A 83 -23.53 -11.94 20.15
CA TYR A 83 -24.46 -13.03 19.86
C TYR A 83 -24.49 -14.04 21.02
N PRO A 84 -25.51 -14.90 21.13
CA PRO A 84 -25.66 -15.84 22.26
C PRO A 84 -24.74 -17.04 22.14
N THR A 85 -23.40 -16.81 22.21
CA THR A 85 -22.38 -17.87 22.16
C THR A 85 -22.56 -18.93 23.25
N LYS A 86 -22.18 -20.16 22.95
CA LYS A 86 -22.14 -21.29 23.89
C LYS A 86 -20.70 -21.60 24.33
N ILE A 87 -19.72 -20.93 23.75
CA ILE A 87 -18.32 -21.19 24.05
C ILE A 87 -17.95 -20.60 25.40
N LYS A 88 -17.44 -21.46 26.27
CA LYS A 88 -16.93 -21.04 27.57
C LYS A 88 -15.78 -20.04 27.37
N TYR A 89 -15.73 -18.99 28.17
CA TYR A 89 -14.76 -17.89 28.12
C TYR A 89 -14.91 -16.94 26.91
N GLN A 90 -15.85 -17.15 26.02
CA GLN A 90 -16.26 -16.13 25.06
C GLN A 90 -17.29 -15.24 25.75
N HIS A 91 -16.84 -14.12 26.33
CA HIS A 91 -17.68 -13.23 27.12
C HIS A 91 -18.78 -12.59 26.27
N ARG A 92 -20.04 -12.80 26.66
CA ARG A 92 -21.18 -12.15 26.01
C ARG A 92 -21.26 -10.69 26.45
N SER A 93 -21.74 -9.82 25.57
CA SER A 93 -22.18 -8.50 26.00
C SER A 93 -23.21 -8.63 27.13
N LYS A 94 -23.02 -7.89 28.21
CA LYS A 94 -23.99 -7.84 29.33
C LYS A 94 -25.32 -7.20 28.93
N TRP A 95 -25.37 -6.55 27.77
CA TRP A 95 -26.56 -5.94 27.19
C TRP A 95 -27.32 -6.88 26.23
N LEU A 96 -26.84 -8.11 26.06
CA LEU A 96 -27.45 -9.05 25.13
C LEU A 96 -28.74 -9.69 25.68
N GLU A 97 -28.93 -9.72 26.99
CA GLU A 97 -30.13 -10.25 27.60
C GLU A 97 -31.39 -9.50 27.13
N GLY A 98 -32.34 -10.25 26.56
CA GLY A 98 -33.53 -9.71 25.90
C GLY A 98 -33.30 -9.13 24.48
N HIS A 99 -32.08 -9.25 23.95
CA HIS A 99 -31.67 -8.81 22.61
C HIS A 99 -30.90 -9.89 21.86
N GLU A 100 -31.11 -11.15 22.18
CA GLU A 100 -30.39 -12.30 21.63
C GLU A 100 -30.60 -12.44 20.11
N ASP A 101 -31.64 -11.83 19.57
CA ASP A 101 -31.98 -11.79 18.14
C ASP A 101 -31.19 -10.72 17.35
N PHE A 102 -30.38 -9.90 18.03
CA PHE A 102 -29.69 -8.74 17.43
C PHE A 102 -28.98 -9.10 16.11
N TRP A 103 -28.13 -10.13 16.14
CA TRP A 103 -27.38 -10.57 14.95
C TRP A 103 -28.29 -11.13 13.86
N THR A 104 -29.29 -11.92 14.22
CA THR A 104 -30.27 -12.48 13.29
C THR A 104 -31.03 -11.38 12.57
N VAL A 105 -31.55 -10.38 13.29
CA VAL A 105 -32.30 -9.25 12.72
C VAL A 105 -31.42 -8.45 11.74
N MET A 106 -30.18 -8.16 12.10
CA MET A 106 -29.28 -7.43 11.22
C MET A 106 -28.92 -8.23 9.95
N LEU A 107 -28.60 -9.52 10.09
CA LEU A 107 -28.31 -10.40 8.97
C LEU A 107 -29.49 -10.53 8.01
N GLU A 108 -30.68 -10.86 8.51
CA GLU A 108 -31.90 -10.98 7.70
C GLU A 108 -32.27 -9.66 7.01
N GLY A 109 -32.11 -8.53 7.72
CA GLY A 109 -32.34 -7.20 7.16
C GLY A 109 -31.40 -6.90 5.99
N CYS A 110 -30.13 -7.25 6.10
CA CYS A 110 -29.16 -7.13 5.02
C CYS A 110 -29.45 -8.10 3.86
N ARG A 111 -29.82 -9.36 4.15
CA ARG A 111 -30.17 -10.35 3.12
C ARG A 111 -31.40 -9.93 2.29
N LYS A 112 -32.41 -9.30 2.92
CA LYS A 112 -33.55 -8.72 2.20
C LYS A 112 -33.15 -7.61 1.23
N GLN A 113 -31.97 -7.04 1.39
CA GLN A 113 -31.39 -6.02 0.50
C GLN A 113 -30.28 -6.59 -0.40
N ASP A 114 -30.15 -7.90 -0.49
CA ASP A 114 -29.12 -8.61 -1.25
C ASP A 114 -27.68 -8.21 -0.90
N MET A 115 -27.42 -7.86 0.36
CA MET A 115 -26.11 -7.46 0.85
C MET A 115 -25.24 -8.66 1.24
N VAL A 116 -23.96 -8.59 0.95
CA VAL A 116 -22.92 -9.44 1.54
C VAL A 116 -22.75 -9.09 3.02
N VAL A 117 -22.55 -10.09 3.90
CA VAL A 117 -22.38 -9.87 5.33
C VAL A 117 -21.14 -10.58 5.85
N LEU A 118 -20.21 -9.81 6.42
CA LEU A 118 -19.05 -10.34 7.12
C LEU A 118 -19.23 -10.20 8.64
N ALA A 119 -18.92 -11.26 9.38
CA ALA A 119 -18.81 -11.19 10.83
C ALA A 119 -17.39 -10.78 11.22
N ARG A 120 -17.26 -9.70 11.99
CA ARG A 120 -15.97 -9.18 12.43
C ARG A 120 -15.60 -9.76 13.81
N THR A 121 -14.39 -10.25 13.94
CA THR A 121 -13.80 -10.71 15.20
C THR A 121 -12.61 -9.85 15.62
N ASP A 122 -12.39 -9.74 16.95
CA ASP A 122 -11.28 -8.98 17.55
C ASP A 122 -10.54 -9.85 18.59
N PRO A 123 -9.57 -10.69 18.20
CA PRO A 123 -8.93 -11.68 19.09
C PRO A 123 -7.75 -11.14 19.92
N HIS A 124 -7.61 -9.83 20.12
CA HIS A 124 -6.38 -9.22 20.63
C HIS A 124 -6.27 -9.14 22.16
N ALA A 125 -7.35 -9.36 22.90
CA ALA A 125 -7.37 -9.26 24.35
C ALA A 125 -8.46 -10.14 24.98
N THR A 126 -8.32 -10.42 26.27
CA THR A 126 -9.28 -11.20 27.06
C THR A 126 -9.32 -10.71 28.52
N TYR A 127 -10.25 -11.21 29.32
CA TYR A 127 -10.51 -10.77 30.67
C TYR A 127 -9.69 -11.53 31.73
N ASP A 128 -9.71 -11.03 33.00
CA ASP A 128 -8.97 -11.58 34.13
C ASP A 128 -9.29 -13.06 34.39
N ASP A 129 -10.56 -13.43 34.40
CA ASP A 129 -11.01 -14.81 34.68
C ASP A 129 -10.48 -15.81 33.62
N VAL A 130 -10.41 -15.37 32.35
CA VAL A 130 -9.81 -16.15 31.26
C VAL A 130 -8.30 -16.24 31.43
N ALA A 131 -7.63 -15.15 31.81
CA ALA A 131 -6.19 -15.13 32.04
C ALA A 131 -5.75 -15.94 33.26
N GLU A 132 -6.64 -16.13 34.23
CA GLU A 132 -6.45 -17.04 35.39
C GLU A 132 -6.63 -18.50 34.97
N ALA A 133 -7.70 -18.79 34.22
CA ALA A 133 -8.01 -20.14 33.77
C ALA A 133 -7.03 -20.66 32.70
N HIS A 134 -6.60 -19.78 31.80
CA HIS A 134 -5.73 -20.06 30.66
C HIS A 134 -4.53 -19.12 30.61
N PRO A 135 -3.57 -19.24 31.54
CA PRO A 135 -2.37 -18.41 31.54
C PRO A 135 -1.49 -18.57 30.30
N ASP A 136 -1.59 -19.70 29.62
CA ASP A 136 -0.94 -20.04 28.36
C ASP A 136 -1.50 -19.27 27.13
N TRP A 137 -2.68 -18.69 27.25
CA TRP A 137 -3.28 -17.84 26.22
C TRP A 137 -2.74 -16.40 26.23
N ILE A 138 -2.08 -15.99 27.29
CA ILE A 138 -1.70 -14.59 27.52
C ILE A 138 -0.31 -14.32 26.94
N SER A 139 -0.18 -13.17 26.27
CA SER A 139 1.09 -12.68 25.76
C SER A 139 2.05 -12.33 26.91
N VAL A 140 3.30 -12.76 26.78
CA VAL A 140 4.37 -12.57 27.78
C VAL A 140 5.46 -11.69 27.21
N GLY A 141 5.96 -10.76 28.01
CA GLY A 141 7.10 -9.91 27.69
C GLY A 141 8.46 -10.63 27.78
N PRO A 142 9.56 -9.99 27.33
CA PRO A 142 10.90 -10.54 27.47
C PRO A 142 11.35 -10.67 28.95
N ASP A 143 10.70 -9.93 29.85
CA ASP A 143 10.88 -9.98 31.32
C ASP A 143 10.16 -11.16 31.98
N GLY A 144 9.48 -11.99 31.19
CA GLY A 144 8.68 -13.12 31.68
C GLY A 144 7.32 -12.77 32.27
N LYS A 145 6.91 -11.51 32.22
CA LYS A 145 5.62 -11.07 32.79
C LYS A 145 4.52 -11.09 31.72
N LYS A 146 3.30 -11.50 32.16
CA LYS A 146 2.09 -11.34 31.35
C LYS A 146 1.88 -9.87 30.99
N ARG A 147 1.40 -9.60 29.79
CA ARG A 147 1.15 -8.23 29.29
C ARG A 147 -0.30 -7.81 29.58
N PRO A 148 -0.51 -6.85 30.49
CA PRO A 148 -1.82 -6.25 30.65
C PRO A 148 -2.19 -5.43 29.41
N HIS A 149 -3.49 -5.23 29.19
CA HIS A 149 -3.94 -4.28 28.16
C HIS A 149 -3.54 -2.86 28.57
N PRO A 150 -2.91 -2.06 27.67
CA PRO A 150 -2.34 -0.76 28.06
C PRO A 150 -3.39 0.26 28.51
N ASP A 151 -4.61 0.17 27.95
CA ASP A 151 -5.64 1.18 28.14
C ASP A 151 -6.84 0.65 28.95
N TYR A 152 -6.84 -0.63 29.36
CA TYR A 152 -8.02 -1.24 29.97
C TYR A 152 -7.66 -2.13 31.18
N PRO A 153 -7.84 -1.66 32.41
CA PRO A 153 -7.65 -2.47 33.60
C PRO A 153 -8.57 -3.71 33.61
N GLY A 154 -8.06 -4.84 34.05
CA GLY A 154 -8.83 -6.10 34.07
C GLY A 154 -8.83 -6.86 32.73
N MET A 155 -8.00 -6.44 31.76
CA MET A 155 -7.81 -7.14 30.51
C MET A 155 -6.34 -7.42 30.21
N TRP A 156 -6.11 -8.47 29.44
CA TRP A 156 -4.79 -8.97 29.09
C TRP A 156 -4.66 -9.15 27.59
N LEU A 157 -3.47 -8.84 27.05
CA LEU A 157 -3.16 -9.11 25.65
C LEU A 157 -2.97 -10.61 25.43
N THR A 158 -3.57 -11.14 24.38
CA THR A 158 -3.50 -12.56 24.03
C THR A 158 -2.24 -12.88 23.23
N CYS A 159 -1.76 -14.12 23.36
CA CYS A 159 -0.73 -14.68 22.47
C CYS A 159 -1.35 -15.08 21.14
N THR A 160 -1.03 -14.34 20.09
CA THR A 160 -1.62 -14.56 18.76
C THR A 160 -1.07 -15.75 17.99
N LEU A 161 0.09 -16.29 18.40
CA LEU A 161 0.72 -17.43 17.75
C LEU A 161 0.52 -18.74 18.51
N GLY A 162 -0.21 -18.69 19.63
CA GLY A 162 -0.44 -19.81 20.54
C GLY A 162 -1.88 -20.30 20.55
N PRO A 163 -2.24 -21.11 21.60
CA PRO A 163 -3.53 -21.79 21.71
C PRO A 163 -4.74 -20.88 21.65
N TYR A 164 -4.60 -19.59 22.05
CA TYR A 164 -5.71 -18.64 21.96
C TYR A 164 -6.25 -18.53 20.54
N ASN A 165 -5.39 -18.27 19.54
CA ASN A 165 -5.83 -18.18 18.16
C ASN A 165 -5.98 -19.56 17.51
N LEU A 166 -5.07 -20.51 17.84
CA LEU A 166 -5.07 -21.83 17.21
C LEU A 166 -6.28 -22.67 17.59
N ASP A 167 -6.76 -22.56 18.82
CA ASP A 167 -7.83 -23.42 19.34
C ASP A 167 -9.07 -22.58 19.68
N PHE A 168 -9.02 -21.70 20.67
CA PHE A 168 -10.19 -20.96 21.14
C PHE A 168 -10.84 -20.10 20.06
N MET A 169 -10.07 -19.24 19.38
CA MET A 169 -10.63 -18.41 18.31
C MET A 169 -11.03 -19.20 17.06
N THR A 170 -10.47 -20.40 16.87
CA THR A 170 -10.92 -21.34 15.85
C THR A 170 -12.34 -21.85 16.17
N GLU A 171 -12.61 -22.21 17.43
CA GLU A 171 -13.95 -22.60 17.90
C GLU A 171 -14.95 -21.45 17.77
N VAL A 172 -14.56 -20.23 18.18
CA VAL A 172 -15.40 -19.03 18.03
C VAL A 172 -15.73 -18.77 16.56
N THR A 173 -14.76 -18.87 15.68
CA THR A 173 -14.93 -18.70 14.22
C THR A 173 -15.89 -19.75 13.67
N GLN A 174 -15.73 -21.01 14.08
CA GLN A 174 -16.61 -22.11 13.67
C GLN A 174 -18.05 -21.88 14.17
N GLU A 175 -18.24 -21.54 15.44
CA GLU A 175 -19.57 -21.27 16.01
C GLU A 175 -20.31 -20.18 15.24
N ILE A 176 -19.62 -19.07 14.92
CA ILE A 176 -20.23 -17.95 14.16
C ILE A 176 -20.77 -18.43 12.81
N VAL A 177 -19.94 -19.18 12.03
CA VAL A 177 -20.36 -19.63 10.71
C VAL A 177 -21.38 -20.79 10.75
N GLU A 178 -21.48 -21.54 11.85
CA GLU A 178 -22.52 -22.53 12.09
C GLU A 178 -23.86 -21.85 12.43
N MET A 179 -23.83 -20.79 13.26
CA MET A 179 -25.05 -20.10 13.71
C MET A 179 -25.62 -19.15 12.65
N TYR A 180 -24.77 -18.51 11.85
CA TYR A 180 -25.17 -17.44 10.95
C TYR A 180 -24.71 -17.69 9.52
N ASP A 181 -25.60 -17.40 8.55
CA ASP A 181 -25.29 -17.49 7.12
C ASP A 181 -24.51 -16.27 6.64
N VAL A 182 -23.27 -16.14 7.13
CA VAL A 182 -22.34 -15.06 6.73
C VAL A 182 -21.48 -15.46 5.54
N ASP A 183 -21.06 -14.47 4.75
CA ASP A 183 -20.20 -14.68 3.58
C ASP A 183 -18.72 -14.76 3.95
N GLY A 184 -18.37 -14.41 5.19
CA GLY A 184 -17.01 -14.56 5.69
C GLY A 184 -16.81 -14.01 7.10
N ILE A 185 -15.59 -14.25 7.58
CA ILE A 185 -15.10 -13.73 8.86
C ILE A 185 -13.99 -12.72 8.58
N PHE A 186 -14.16 -11.49 9.07
CA PHE A 186 -13.12 -10.46 9.09
C PHE A 186 -12.46 -10.44 10.46
N ALA A 187 -11.16 -10.77 10.55
CA ALA A 187 -10.44 -10.71 11.82
C ALA A 187 -9.58 -9.45 11.93
N ASN A 188 -9.90 -8.62 12.92
CA ASN A 188 -9.17 -7.41 13.26
C ASN A 188 -8.10 -7.72 14.33
N ARG A 189 -6.93 -7.06 14.26
CA ARG A 189 -5.82 -7.19 15.25
C ARG A 189 -5.39 -8.62 15.57
N TRP A 190 -5.59 -9.55 14.67
CA TRP A 190 -5.30 -10.97 14.84
C TRP A 190 -3.79 -11.30 14.85
N THR A 191 -2.95 -10.39 14.34
CA THR A 191 -1.49 -10.54 14.30
C THR A 191 -0.79 -10.16 15.60
N GLY A 192 -1.50 -9.55 16.55
CA GLY A 192 -1.02 -9.24 17.88
C GLY A 192 -0.13 -7.99 18.02
N ASN A 193 0.49 -7.88 19.19
CA ASN A 193 1.24 -6.69 19.61
C ASN A 193 2.75 -6.99 19.79
N GLY A 194 3.36 -7.58 18.79
CA GLY A 194 4.80 -7.86 18.76
C GLY A 194 5.21 -9.20 19.40
N MET A 195 6.53 -9.41 19.62
CA MET A 195 7.10 -10.69 20.04
C MET A 195 6.53 -11.16 21.37
N CYS A 196 6.05 -12.41 21.41
CA CYS A 196 5.58 -13.06 22.64
C CYS A 196 6.61 -14.07 23.13
N TYR A 197 6.86 -14.09 24.45
CA TYR A 197 7.82 -14.97 25.11
C TYR A 197 7.13 -15.99 26.02
N CYS A 198 5.85 -16.32 25.77
CA CYS A 198 5.16 -17.40 26.49
C CYS A 198 5.81 -18.75 26.19
N GLU A 199 5.51 -19.74 27.04
CA GLU A 199 6.12 -21.05 26.92
C GLU A 199 5.86 -21.71 25.55
N HIS A 200 4.64 -21.56 25.02
CA HIS A 200 4.30 -22.05 23.68
C HIS A 200 5.23 -21.45 22.60
N CYS A 201 5.37 -20.11 22.55
CA CYS A 201 6.23 -19.47 21.56
C CYS A 201 7.70 -19.86 21.69
N ARG A 202 8.20 -20.02 22.93
CA ARG A 202 9.57 -20.49 23.21
C ARG A 202 9.80 -21.90 22.72
N GLN A 203 8.89 -22.81 23.02
CA GLN A 203 8.98 -24.22 22.62
C GLN A 203 8.88 -24.39 21.11
N ASP A 204 7.91 -23.72 20.48
CA ASP A 204 7.67 -23.83 19.05
C ASP A 204 8.82 -23.23 18.22
N PHE A 205 9.34 -22.05 18.61
CA PHE A 205 10.52 -21.48 17.97
C PHE A 205 11.77 -22.36 18.13
N ARG A 206 11.99 -22.92 19.36
CA ARG A 206 13.10 -23.82 19.62
C ARG A 206 12.98 -25.12 18.81
N ALA A 207 11.77 -25.63 18.66
CA ALA A 207 11.52 -26.82 17.83
C ALA A 207 11.83 -26.57 16.35
N ALA A 208 11.52 -25.35 15.85
CA ALA A 208 11.73 -24.98 14.46
C ALA A 208 13.21 -24.67 14.13
N TYR A 209 13.95 -24.03 15.04
CA TYR A 209 15.29 -23.49 14.76
C TYR A 209 16.40 -23.97 15.71
N SER A 210 16.09 -24.76 16.73
CA SER A 210 17.03 -25.15 17.80
C SER A 210 17.71 -23.95 18.48
N GLN A 211 16.99 -22.84 18.60
CA GLN A 211 17.45 -21.57 19.14
C GLN A 211 16.43 -21.00 20.12
N ASP A 212 16.89 -20.15 21.04
CA ASP A 212 15.98 -19.36 21.89
C ASP A 212 15.47 -18.13 21.15
N LEU A 213 14.29 -17.62 21.54
CA LEU A 213 13.74 -16.39 21.00
C LEU A 213 14.71 -15.22 21.20
N PRO A 214 14.92 -14.38 20.18
CA PRO A 214 15.80 -13.22 20.31
C PRO A 214 15.20 -12.19 21.28
N LEU A 215 16.06 -11.57 22.11
CA LEU A 215 15.62 -10.51 23.03
C LEU A 215 15.59 -9.13 22.38
N GLU A 216 16.30 -8.96 21.26
CA GLU A 216 16.44 -7.71 20.54
C GLU A 216 15.89 -7.81 19.12
N ARG A 217 15.21 -6.77 18.67
CA ARG A 217 14.76 -6.60 17.29
C ARG A 217 15.90 -6.02 16.44
N ASN A 218 16.88 -6.82 16.16
CA ASN A 218 18.06 -6.43 15.40
C ASN A 218 18.14 -7.24 14.09
N PRO A 219 17.92 -6.63 12.91
CA PRO A 219 17.94 -7.34 11.62
C PRO A 219 19.32 -7.91 11.27
N ARG A 220 20.40 -7.48 11.95
CA ARG A 220 21.74 -8.05 11.80
C ARG A 220 21.93 -9.34 12.60
N ASN A 221 21.04 -9.63 13.56
CA ASN A 221 21.08 -10.85 14.35
C ASN A 221 20.41 -12.00 13.57
N PRO A 222 21.12 -13.09 13.21
CA PRO A 222 20.54 -14.22 12.50
C PRO A 222 19.36 -14.86 13.23
N VAL A 223 19.36 -14.87 14.57
CA VAL A 223 18.24 -15.43 15.36
C VAL A 223 16.99 -14.57 15.18
N TYR A 224 17.12 -13.25 15.11
CA TYR A 224 15.99 -12.36 14.85
C TYR A 224 15.45 -12.54 13.42
N ARG A 225 16.31 -12.77 12.43
CA ARG A 225 15.86 -13.10 11.06
C ARG A 225 15.10 -14.43 11.02
N ASN A 226 15.55 -15.42 11.76
CA ASN A 226 14.83 -16.69 11.89
C ASN A 226 13.49 -16.49 12.58
N TYR A 227 13.42 -15.60 13.60
CA TYR A 227 12.16 -15.23 14.25
C TYR A 227 11.17 -14.61 13.25
N LEU A 228 11.59 -13.67 12.42
CA LEU A 228 10.71 -13.05 11.40
C LEU A 228 10.14 -14.11 10.45
N LYS A 229 10.96 -15.04 9.96
CA LYS A 229 10.51 -16.13 9.10
C LYS A 229 9.52 -17.06 9.81
N TRP A 230 9.80 -17.42 11.06
CA TRP A 230 8.94 -18.25 11.88
C TRP A 230 7.61 -17.56 12.17
N GLU A 231 7.62 -16.32 12.57
CA GLU A 231 6.43 -15.53 12.86
C GLU A 231 5.51 -15.44 11.63
N GLN A 232 6.07 -15.18 10.45
CA GLN A 232 5.32 -15.18 9.20
C GLN A 232 4.69 -16.55 8.92
N ALA A 233 5.45 -17.64 9.03
CA ALA A 233 4.95 -18.99 8.81
C ALA A 233 3.78 -19.32 9.75
N ARG A 234 3.90 -18.99 11.04
CA ARG A 234 2.84 -19.21 12.05
C ARG A 234 1.59 -18.40 11.77
N ARG A 235 1.72 -17.14 11.36
CA ARG A 235 0.56 -16.30 11.00
C ARG A 235 -0.19 -16.87 9.79
N PHE A 236 0.50 -17.31 8.78
CA PHE A 236 -0.15 -17.93 7.61
C PHE A 236 -0.77 -19.30 7.92
N GLU A 237 -0.19 -20.07 8.83
CA GLU A 237 -0.81 -21.30 9.31
C GLU A 237 -2.16 -21.04 10.01
N ILE A 238 -2.23 -20.00 10.84
CA ILE A 238 -3.49 -19.56 11.46
C ILE A 238 -4.49 -19.12 10.40
N TRP A 239 -4.06 -18.35 9.41
CA TRP A 239 -4.90 -17.94 8.28
C TRP A 239 -5.51 -19.14 7.57
N GLU A 240 -4.66 -20.07 7.16
CA GLU A 240 -5.10 -21.27 6.43
C GLU A 240 -6.01 -22.16 7.30
N LYS A 241 -5.75 -22.24 8.59
CA LYS A 241 -6.59 -22.98 9.56
C LYS A 241 -7.98 -22.33 9.65
N TRP A 242 -8.06 -21.04 9.85
CA TRP A 242 -9.35 -20.34 9.97
C TRP A 242 -10.14 -20.38 8.66
N ASP A 243 -9.51 -20.12 7.52
CA ASP A 243 -10.18 -20.25 6.21
C ASP A 243 -10.67 -21.68 5.97
N GLY A 244 -9.87 -22.68 6.34
CA GLY A 244 -10.23 -24.09 6.24
C GLY A 244 -11.46 -24.47 7.08
N VAL A 245 -11.55 -23.99 8.33
CA VAL A 245 -12.70 -24.23 9.22
C VAL A 245 -13.95 -23.53 8.68
N ILE A 246 -13.85 -22.28 8.26
CA ILE A 246 -14.95 -21.52 7.66
C ILE A 246 -15.51 -22.26 6.45
N ARG A 247 -14.63 -22.64 5.52
CA ARG A 247 -15.03 -23.30 4.26
C ARG A 247 -15.58 -24.71 4.46
N LYS A 248 -15.19 -25.39 5.51
CA LYS A 248 -15.75 -26.71 5.87
C LYS A 248 -17.23 -26.62 6.22
N VAL A 249 -17.63 -25.54 6.90
CA VAL A 249 -19.03 -25.29 7.28
C VAL A 249 -19.78 -24.60 6.13
N ARG A 250 -19.19 -23.58 5.52
CA ARG A 250 -19.75 -22.77 4.43
C ARG A 250 -18.75 -22.67 3.28
N PRO A 251 -18.85 -23.51 2.23
CA PRO A 251 -17.85 -23.61 1.16
C PRO A 251 -17.56 -22.30 0.42
N ASN A 252 -18.52 -21.38 0.35
CA ASN A 252 -18.37 -20.09 -0.31
C ASN A 252 -17.90 -18.96 0.63
N ALA A 253 -17.96 -19.16 1.94
CA ALA A 253 -17.47 -18.17 2.89
C ALA A 253 -15.94 -18.17 2.95
N ARG A 254 -15.35 -17.02 3.31
CA ARG A 254 -13.89 -16.81 3.33
C ARG A 254 -13.42 -16.15 4.61
N TYR A 255 -12.18 -16.44 4.95
CA TYR A 255 -11.45 -15.66 5.94
C TYR A 255 -10.86 -14.41 5.29
N ILE A 256 -11.08 -13.25 5.90
CA ILE A 256 -10.55 -11.97 5.45
C ILE A 256 -9.70 -11.37 6.57
N ALA A 257 -8.41 -11.27 6.35
CA ALA A 257 -7.48 -10.72 7.33
C ALA A 257 -7.44 -9.20 7.30
N ASN A 258 -7.45 -8.55 8.45
CA ASN A 258 -6.97 -7.18 8.54
C ASN A 258 -5.44 -7.18 8.48
N SER A 259 -4.86 -6.52 7.49
CA SER A 259 -3.41 -6.38 7.32
C SER A 259 -3.07 -5.00 6.82
N GLY A 260 -1.90 -4.48 7.21
CA GLY A 260 -1.32 -3.29 6.58
C GLY A 260 -0.84 -3.58 5.15
N GLY A 261 -0.67 -2.55 4.33
CA GLY A 261 -0.07 -2.64 3.00
C GLY A 261 1.35 -2.04 2.95
N GLY A 262 2.01 -2.16 1.80
CA GLY A 262 3.30 -1.53 1.54
C GLY A 262 4.49 -2.21 2.20
N ALA A 263 5.64 -1.51 2.16
CA ALA A 263 6.92 -2.02 2.63
C ALA A 263 6.96 -2.31 4.14
N THR A 264 6.17 -1.59 4.92
CA THR A 264 6.15 -1.68 6.39
C THR A 264 5.08 -2.64 6.92
N SER A 265 4.40 -3.38 6.04
CA SER A 265 3.44 -4.41 6.46
C SER A 265 4.09 -5.48 7.32
N GLY A 266 3.42 -5.85 8.42
CA GLY A 266 3.85 -6.95 9.27
C GLY A 266 3.53 -8.36 8.72
N LEU A 267 2.95 -8.45 7.52
CA LEU A 267 2.71 -9.69 6.79
C LEU A 267 3.39 -9.63 5.43
N ASN A 268 3.86 -10.78 4.95
CA ASN A 268 4.35 -10.91 3.58
C ASN A 268 3.21 -10.63 2.59
N MET A 269 3.22 -9.46 1.95
CA MET A 269 2.13 -9.01 1.10
C MET A 269 1.97 -9.84 -0.18
N LYS A 270 3.03 -10.47 -0.68
CA LYS A 270 2.93 -11.42 -1.79
C LYS A 270 2.07 -12.63 -1.41
N LYS A 271 2.33 -13.23 -0.24
CA LYS A 271 1.54 -14.36 0.28
C LYS A 271 0.10 -13.93 0.61
N VAL A 272 -0.09 -12.72 1.16
CA VAL A 272 -1.42 -12.13 1.35
C VAL A 272 -2.16 -12.01 0.02
N GLY A 273 -1.50 -11.51 -1.03
CA GLY A 273 -2.08 -11.39 -2.36
C GLY A 273 -2.49 -12.73 -2.99
N GLU A 274 -1.79 -13.81 -2.65
CA GLU A 274 -2.12 -15.17 -3.08
C GLU A 274 -3.36 -15.74 -2.35
N LEU A 275 -3.42 -15.57 -1.04
CA LEU A 275 -4.46 -16.16 -0.18
C LEU A 275 -5.76 -15.36 -0.15
N ALA A 276 -5.68 -14.04 -0.12
CA ALA A 276 -6.84 -13.18 0.03
C ALA A 276 -7.71 -13.14 -1.25
N PRO A 277 -9.01 -13.45 -1.19
CA PRO A 277 -9.91 -13.27 -2.32
C PRO A 277 -10.25 -11.79 -2.56
N THR A 278 -10.32 -11.02 -1.50
CA THR A 278 -10.47 -9.57 -1.42
C THR A 278 -9.74 -9.09 -0.17
N LEU A 279 -9.43 -7.81 -0.09
CA LEU A 279 -8.79 -7.22 1.10
C LEU A 279 -9.27 -5.78 1.31
N PHE A 280 -8.85 -5.20 2.42
CA PHE A 280 -9.21 -3.83 2.78
C PHE A 280 -7.97 -3.02 3.12
N ALA A 281 -7.88 -1.83 2.55
CA ALA A 281 -6.90 -0.82 2.94
C ALA A 281 -7.44 -0.12 4.20
N ASP A 282 -6.90 -0.50 5.37
CA ASP A 282 -7.34 0.02 6.67
C ASP A 282 -6.52 1.25 7.09
N ARG A 283 -6.52 2.27 6.24
CA ARG A 283 -6.11 3.62 6.61
C ARG A 283 -7.32 4.53 6.51
N GLN A 284 -7.99 4.74 7.63
CA GLN A 284 -9.37 5.23 7.67
C GLN A 284 -9.50 6.73 7.42
N CYS A 285 -8.44 7.49 7.65
CA CYS A 285 -8.43 8.92 7.47
C CYS A 285 -7.02 9.47 7.62
N ARG A 286 -6.86 10.76 7.36
CA ARG A 286 -5.63 11.47 7.69
C ARG A 286 -5.34 11.36 9.19
N GLU A 287 -4.13 10.98 9.51
CA GLU A 287 -3.59 10.95 10.87
C GLU A 287 -2.56 12.08 11.02
N ARG A 288 -2.79 13.00 11.97
CA ARG A 288 -1.91 14.15 12.21
C ARG A 288 -1.67 14.97 10.91
N VAL A 289 -0.41 15.27 10.61
CA VAL A 289 0.02 15.88 9.34
C VAL A 289 0.36 14.77 8.36
N MET A 290 -0.43 14.62 7.31
CA MET A 290 -0.29 13.58 6.29
C MET A 290 -0.56 14.17 4.92
N VAL A 291 0.14 13.69 3.92
CA VAL A 291 -0.02 14.14 2.54
C VAL A 291 -1.44 13.84 2.01
N PRO A 292 -1.98 14.71 1.15
CA PRO A 292 -3.35 14.58 0.66
C PRO A 292 -3.56 13.34 -0.24
N TRP A 293 -2.52 12.81 -0.90
CA TRP A 293 -2.55 11.61 -1.75
C TRP A 293 -2.33 10.29 -0.99
N ALA A 294 -2.35 10.29 0.34
CA ALA A 294 -2.02 9.11 1.13
C ALA A 294 -2.97 7.93 0.90
N ASN A 295 -4.25 8.18 0.60
CA ASN A 295 -5.20 7.11 0.33
C ASN A 295 -5.02 6.51 -1.07
N GLY A 296 -4.60 7.30 -2.03
CA GLY A 296 -4.18 6.83 -3.37
C GLY A 296 -2.99 5.89 -3.26
N LYS A 297 -1.99 6.23 -2.44
CA LYS A 297 -0.83 5.36 -2.15
C LYS A 297 -1.29 4.00 -1.59
N ASN A 298 -2.24 3.98 -0.64
CA ASN A 298 -2.81 2.73 -0.15
C ASN A 298 -3.35 1.86 -1.29
N GLY A 299 -4.16 2.43 -2.17
CA GLY A 299 -4.74 1.70 -3.32
C GLY A 299 -3.67 1.04 -4.19
N LYS A 300 -2.61 1.79 -4.53
CA LYS A 300 -1.49 1.30 -5.33
C LYS A 300 -0.68 0.19 -4.62
N GLU A 301 -0.39 0.37 -3.32
CA GLU A 301 0.36 -0.62 -2.53
C GLU A 301 -0.38 -1.96 -2.43
N TYR A 302 -1.67 -1.94 -2.09
CA TYR A 302 -2.45 -3.18 -2.02
C TYR A 302 -2.60 -3.84 -3.39
N ARG A 303 -2.85 -3.06 -4.44
CA ARG A 303 -2.99 -3.59 -5.79
C ARG A 303 -1.72 -4.25 -6.32
N SER A 304 -0.55 -3.83 -5.88
CA SER A 304 0.74 -4.40 -6.30
C SER A 304 0.84 -5.91 -6.06
N THR A 305 0.10 -6.44 -5.09
CA THR A 305 0.08 -7.87 -4.74
C THR A 305 -1.28 -8.52 -4.95
N LEU A 306 -2.37 -7.77 -4.84
CA LEU A 306 -3.73 -8.26 -5.07
C LEU A 306 -4.12 -8.24 -6.57
N GLY A 307 -3.41 -7.46 -7.39
CA GLY A 307 -3.73 -7.34 -8.82
C GLY A 307 -5.13 -6.76 -9.04
N ASN A 308 -5.96 -7.47 -9.79
CA ASN A 308 -7.32 -7.04 -10.14
C ASN A 308 -8.39 -7.44 -9.12
N LYS A 309 -8.02 -8.03 -7.99
CA LYS A 309 -8.97 -8.35 -6.92
C LYS A 309 -9.59 -7.09 -6.33
N ALA A 310 -10.80 -7.21 -5.81
CA ALA A 310 -11.47 -6.10 -5.15
C ALA A 310 -10.73 -5.66 -3.88
N ILE A 311 -10.57 -4.36 -3.71
CA ILE A 311 -9.93 -3.76 -2.54
C ILE A 311 -10.87 -2.72 -1.94
N GLY A 312 -11.35 -2.96 -0.72
CA GLY A 312 -12.13 -1.99 0.04
C GLY A 312 -11.23 -0.89 0.61
N GLY A 313 -11.62 0.37 0.42
CA GLY A 313 -10.94 1.52 1.04
C GLY A 313 -11.69 1.95 2.30
N ILE A 314 -11.23 1.52 3.47
CA ILE A 314 -11.89 1.87 4.73
C ILE A 314 -11.70 3.36 5.00
N PHE A 315 -12.79 4.07 5.30
CA PHE A 315 -12.72 5.46 5.72
C PHE A 315 -13.65 5.74 6.92
N ASN A 316 -13.30 6.75 7.69
CA ASN A 316 -14.06 7.23 8.85
C ASN A 316 -14.34 8.73 8.72
N VAL A 317 -15.55 9.14 9.04
CA VAL A 317 -15.96 10.56 9.01
C VAL A 317 -15.52 11.33 10.25
N GLY A 318 -15.14 10.65 11.32
CA GLY A 318 -14.70 11.25 12.59
C GLY A 318 -13.19 11.53 12.65
N ILE A 319 -12.76 12.25 13.69
CA ILE A 319 -11.36 12.50 14.02
C ILE A 319 -10.88 11.43 15.00
N VAL A 320 -10.34 10.33 14.45
CA VAL A 320 -9.95 9.16 15.25
C VAL A 320 -8.56 9.34 15.88
N SER A 321 -7.60 9.86 15.15
CA SER A 321 -6.23 10.02 15.63
C SER A 321 -5.90 11.49 15.95
N PRO A 322 -5.10 11.78 17.00
CA PRO A 322 -4.49 10.83 17.95
C PRO A 322 -5.35 10.50 19.17
N TYR A 323 -6.47 11.19 19.40
CA TYR A 323 -7.20 11.17 20.68
C TYR A 323 -8.49 10.33 20.64
N ARG A 324 -8.78 9.64 19.53
CA ARG A 324 -9.92 8.74 19.36
C ARG A 324 -11.29 9.42 19.65
N TRP A 325 -11.49 10.62 19.15
CA TRP A 325 -12.80 11.29 19.20
C TRP A 325 -13.81 10.63 18.24
N LEU A 326 -14.33 9.49 18.66
CA LEU A 326 -15.16 8.62 17.82
C LEU A 326 -16.49 9.27 17.43
N ASN A 327 -17.06 10.11 18.29
CA ASN A 327 -18.29 10.88 18.05
C ASN A 327 -17.95 12.30 17.57
N SER A 328 -17.32 12.42 16.44
CA SER A 328 -16.90 13.69 15.84
C SER A 328 -17.04 13.63 14.32
N THR A 329 -16.93 14.78 13.67
CA THR A 329 -17.01 14.86 12.22
C THR A 329 -15.89 15.75 11.69
N LYS A 330 -15.15 15.27 10.71
CA LYS A 330 -14.22 16.05 9.88
C LYS A 330 -15.00 16.95 8.92
N SER A 331 -14.30 17.89 8.29
CA SER A 331 -14.92 18.67 7.22
C SER A 331 -15.40 17.72 6.10
N PRO A 332 -16.54 18.00 5.47
CA PRO A 332 -16.98 17.26 4.30
C PRO A 332 -15.96 17.25 3.17
N ALA A 333 -15.23 18.36 2.98
CA ALA A 333 -14.16 18.50 2.00
C ALA A 333 -13.04 17.46 2.21
N GLU A 334 -12.54 17.34 3.44
CA GLU A 334 -11.49 16.37 3.78
C GLU A 334 -11.96 14.92 3.58
N THR A 335 -13.18 14.60 4.01
CA THR A 335 -13.73 13.25 3.85
C THR A 335 -13.92 12.89 2.38
N ARG A 336 -14.48 13.81 1.58
CA ARG A 336 -14.69 13.62 0.13
C ARG A 336 -13.36 13.37 -0.58
N LEU A 337 -12.39 14.27 -0.37
CA LEU A 337 -11.09 14.17 -1.01
C LEU A 337 -10.38 12.85 -0.69
N TRP A 338 -10.42 12.41 0.58
CA TRP A 338 -9.85 11.13 1.01
C TRP A 338 -10.46 9.94 0.26
N VAL A 339 -11.79 9.89 0.19
CA VAL A 339 -12.50 8.79 -0.49
C VAL A 339 -12.29 8.83 -2.00
N GLN A 340 -12.33 10.01 -2.60
CA GLN A 340 -12.15 10.22 -4.04
C GLN A 340 -10.74 9.85 -4.50
N ASP A 341 -9.71 10.20 -3.70
CA ASP A 341 -8.33 9.79 -3.95
C ASP A 341 -8.19 8.25 -3.92
N GLY A 342 -8.83 7.61 -2.95
CA GLY A 342 -8.92 6.15 -2.91
C GLY A 342 -9.61 5.55 -4.13
N MET A 343 -10.78 6.09 -4.53
CA MET A 343 -11.53 5.61 -5.71
C MET A 343 -10.74 5.81 -7.00
N ALA A 344 -10.07 6.95 -7.17
CA ALA A 344 -9.19 7.21 -8.32
C ALA A 344 -8.05 6.20 -8.42
N ASN A 345 -7.68 5.60 -7.30
CA ASN A 345 -6.63 4.60 -7.19
C ASN A 345 -7.14 3.17 -6.98
N GLY A 346 -8.41 2.90 -7.36
CA GLY A 346 -8.99 1.56 -7.45
C GLY A 346 -9.55 1.00 -6.15
N LEU A 347 -9.66 1.80 -5.10
CA LEU A 347 -10.34 1.40 -3.86
C LEU A 347 -11.86 1.52 -4.01
N ARG A 348 -12.59 0.53 -3.50
CA ARG A 348 -14.05 0.57 -3.37
C ARG A 348 -14.42 1.19 -2.01
N PRO A 349 -15.27 2.21 -1.95
CA PRO A 349 -15.54 2.92 -0.71
C PRO A 349 -16.16 2.02 0.37
N TRP A 350 -15.62 2.12 1.58
CA TRP A 350 -15.99 1.34 2.75
C TRP A 350 -16.06 2.24 3.98
N PHE A 351 -17.25 2.74 4.33
CA PHE A 351 -17.34 3.54 5.54
C PHE A 351 -17.26 2.68 6.80
N ASN A 352 -16.58 3.21 7.81
CA ASN A 352 -16.46 2.62 9.13
C ASN A 352 -17.03 3.55 10.20
N MET A 353 -17.93 3.05 11.00
CA MET A 353 -18.45 3.72 12.20
C MET A 353 -18.05 2.94 13.45
N VAL A 354 -17.64 3.66 14.49
CA VAL A 354 -17.43 3.08 15.81
C VAL A 354 -18.64 3.42 16.66
N SER A 355 -19.28 2.40 17.24
CA SER A 355 -20.63 2.37 17.78
C SER A 355 -21.73 2.49 16.73
N GLY A 356 -22.79 1.73 16.91
CA GLY A 356 -24.03 1.83 16.14
C GLY A 356 -24.96 2.96 16.62
N GLN A 357 -24.60 3.63 17.71
CA GLN A 357 -25.33 4.79 18.22
C GLN A 357 -24.81 6.07 17.57
N LEU A 358 -25.72 6.84 17.00
CA LEU A 358 -25.39 8.06 16.26
C LEU A 358 -25.55 9.29 17.15
N HIS A 359 -24.48 9.66 17.82
CA HIS A 359 -24.42 10.90 18.61
C HIS A 359 -24.17 12.14 17.75
N ASP A 360 -23.46 11.99 16.62
CA ASP A 360 -23.24 13.04 15.62
C ASP A 360 -23.62 12.53 14.21
N LYS A 361 -24.65 13.12 13.62
CA LYS A 361 -25.20 12.73 12.30
C LYS A 361 -24.61 13.51 11.13
N ARG A 362 -23.78 14.54 11.36
CA ARG A 362 -23.27 15.42 10.31
C ARG A 362 -22.47 14.67 9.24
N GLY A 363 -21.69 13.65 9.65
CA GLY A 363 -20.89 12.85 8.72
C GLY A 363 -21.70 11.97 7.77
N GLN A 364 -22.96 11.69 8.05
CA GLN A 364 -23.77 10.77 7.24
C GLN A 364 -24.16 11.35 5.89
N LYS A 365 -24.38 12.66 5.83
CA LYS A 365 -24.69 13.32 4.56
C LYS A 365 -23.58 13.15 3.53
N VAL A 366 -22.31 13.25 3.94
CA VAL A 366 -21.21 13.09 3.01
C VAL A 366 -21.05 11.62 2.55
N ILE A 367 -21.35 10.65 3.42
CA ILE A 367 -21.40 9.22 3.01
C ILE A 367 -22.51 9.02 1.98
N GLU A 368 -23.70 9.52 2.24
CA GLU A 368 -24.86 9.39 1.36
C GLU A 368 -24.58 9.99 -0.02
N ASP A 369 -24.04 11.22 -0.08
CA ASP A 369 -23.70 11.89 -1.34
C ASP A 369 -22.67 11.10 -2.16
N LEU A 370 -21.61 10.62 -1.51
CA LEU A 370 -20.56 9.83 -2.16
C LEU A 370 -21.09 8.49 -2.69
N TYR A 371 -21.87 7.77 -1.89
CA TYR A 371 -22.35 6.43 -2.23
C TYR A 371 -23.41 6.45 -3.31
N VAL A 372 -24.36 7.38 -3.22
CA VAL A 372 -25.40 7.56 -4.25
C VAL A 372 -24.78 7.98 -5.59
N TRP A 373 -23.79 8.87 -5.55
CA TRP A 373 -23.06 9.25 -6.76
C TRP A 373 -22.26 8.06 -7.33
N HIS A 374 -21.56 7.31 -6.49
CA HIS A 374 -20.81 6.13 -6.91
C HIS A 374 -21.72 5.06 -7.51
N TYR A 375 -22.89 4.81 -6.91
CA TYR A 375 -23.89 3.88 -7.43
C TYR A 375 -24.35 4.24 -8.84
N LYS A 376 -24.67 5.52 -9.08
CA LYS A 376 -25.10 6.01 -10.40
C LYS A 376 -24.03 5.83 -11.49
N ASN A 377 -22.76 5.80 -11.09
CA ASN A 377 -21.62 5.73 -12.00
C ASN A 377 -20.84 4.40 -11.91
N GLU A 378 -21.37 3.39 -11.22
CA GLU A 378 -20.67 2.15 -10.86
C GLU A 378 -19.96 1.47 -12.03
N LYS A 379 -20.58 1.46 -13.23
CA LYS A 379 -20.00 0.82 -14.42
C LYS A 379 -18.62 1.38 -14.79
N TYR A 380 -18.30 2.61 -14.38
CA TYR A 380 -17.02 3.29 -14.62
C TYR A 380 -16.01 3.12 -13.47
N PHE A 381 -16.37 2.40 -12.40
CA PHE A 381 -15.54 2.24 -11.20
C PHE A 381 -15.13 0.79 -10.90
N ARG A 382 -15.38 -0.15 -11.82
CA ARG A 382 -14.90 -1.52 -11.68
C ARG A 382 -13.38 -1.61 -11.76
N ASN A 383 -12.73 -0.65 -12.43
CA ASN A 383 -11.28 -0.43 -12.44
C ASN A 383 -10.46 -1.69 -12.68
N THR A 384 -10.70 -2.32 -13.83
CA THR A 384 -10.14 -3.63 -14.13
C THR A 384 -8.65 -3.59 -14.46
N SER A 385 -8.15 -2.50 -15.07
CA SER A 385 -6.74 -2.38 -15.41
C SER A 385 -6.28 -0.92 -15.39
N PRO A 386 -5.27 -0.58 -14.54
CA PRO A 386 -4.68 0.75 -14.57
C PRO A 386 -3.79 0.92 -15.81
N VAL A 387 -3.84 2.13 -16.39
CA VAL A 387 -2.98 2.51 -17.53
C VAL A 387 -1.81 3.32 -16.99
N ALA A 388 -0.71 2.66 -16.68
CA ALA A 388 0.54 3.27 -16.20
C ALA A 388 1.73 2.50 -16.77
N ARG A 389 2.76 3.24 -17.19
CA ARG A 389 4.01 2.67 -17.73
C ARG A 389 5.20 2.79 -16.77
N ILE A 390 4.98 3.44 -15.62
CA ILE A 390 5.99 3.60 -14.58
C ILE A 390 5.58 2.78 -13.35
N GLY A 391 6.53 2.03 -12.80
CA GLY A 391 6.39 1.29 -11.55
C GLY A 391 7.39 1.76 -10.51
N ILE A 392 6.94 2.12 -9.30
CA ILE A 392 7.81 2.32 -8.14
C ILE A 392 7.90 0.99 -7.39
N VAL A 393 9.09 0.44 -7.30
CA VAL A 393 9.33 -0.77 -6.52
C VAL A 393 9.38 -0.42 -5.04
N TYR A 394 8.69 -1.20 -4.22
CA TYR A 394 8.85 -1.18 -2.77
C TYR A 394 9.27 -2.56 -2.26
N SER A 395 9.98 -2.59 -1.12
CA SER A 395 10.64 -3.79 -0.64
C SER A 395 10.43 -4.02 0.84
N GLN A 396 9.72 -5.10 1.16
CA GLN A 396 9.63 -5.62 2.53
C GLN A 396 10.96 -6.22 2.99
N GLN A 397 11.74 -6.85 2.08
CA GLN A 397 13.07 -7.36 2.37
C GLN A 397 14.02 -6.24 2.81
N THR A 398 14.00 -5.10 2.10
CA THR A 398 14.79 -3.93 2.49
C THR A 398 14.32 -3.38 3.85
N ALA A 399 13.02 -3.32 4.10
CA ALA A 399 12.47 -2.85 5.35
C ALA A 399 12.84 -3.75 6.54
N GLU A 400 12.69 -5.06 6.40
CA GLU A 400 12.89 -6.03 7.48
C GLU A 400 14.38 -6.32 7.76
N PHE A 401 15.17 -6.52 6.71
CA PHE A 401 16.52 -7.10 6.83
C PHE A 401 17.65 -6.08 6.66
N TYR A 402 17.40 -4.94 6.02
CA TYR A 402 18.40 -3.88 5.88
C TYR A 402 18.15 -2.72 6.86
N ALA A 403 16.98 -2.10 6.83
CA ALA A 403 16.67 -0.93 7.65
C ALA A 403 16.37 -1.30 9.11
N GLY A 404 15.52 -2.30 9.33
CA GLY A 404 14.95 -2.61 10.63
C GLY A 404 14.01 -1.53 11.15
N ALA A 405 13.38 -1.78 12.29
CA ALA A 405 12.32 -0.92 12.83
C ALA A 405 12.77 0.53 13.14
N ALA A 406 14.03 0.74 13.46
CA ALA A 406 14.53 2.06 13.86
C ALA A 406 14.72 3.03 12.68
N ASP A 407 15.12 2.50 11.52
CA ASP A 407 15.48 3.32 10.35
C ASP A 407 14.52 3.12 9.16
N MET A 408 13.44 2.35 9.35
CA MET A 408 12.50 1.96 8.30
C MET A 408 11.90 3.17 7.56
N HIS A 409 11.46 4.20 8.28
CA HIS A 409 10.95 5.41 7.64
C HIS A 409 12.02 6.06 6.77
N ARG A 410 13.16 6.35 7.33
CA ARG A 410 14.22 7.13 6.69
C ARG A 410 14.91 6.40 5.53
N LEU A 411 15.09 5.07 5.63
CA LEU A 411 15.82 4.28 4.64
C LEU A 411 14.91 3.63 3.57
N VAL A 412 13.60 3.52 3.83
CA VAL A 412 12.68 2.82 2.94
C VAL A 412 11.50 3.69 2.52
N GLU A 413 10.77 4.29 3.49
CA GLU A 413 9.57 5.07 3.14
C GLU A 413 9.93 6.42 2.52
N ASP A 414 10.86 7.20 3.11
CA ASP A 414 11.20 8.53 2.61
C ASP A 414 11.73 8.51 1.17
N PRO A 415 12.66 7.59 0.75
CA PRO A 415 13.05 7.45 -0.65
C PRO A 415 11.86 7.16 -1.58
N GLN A 416 10.97 6.27 -1.18
CA GLN A 416 9.76 5.94 -1.93
C GLN A 416 8.82 7.15 -2.05
N LEU A 417 8.62 7.91 -0.96
CA LEU A 417 7.77 9.09 -0.91
C LEU A 417 8.31 10.23 -1.78
N GLY A 418 9.63 10.37 -1.90
CA GLY A 418 10.24 11.36 -2.78
C GLY A 418 9.87 11.14 -4.24
N PHE A 419 10.01 9.93 -4.76
CA PHE A 419 9.57 9.61 -6.12
C PHE A 419 8.05 9.69 -6.29
N TYR A 420 7.29 9.25 -5.28
CA TYR A 420 5.84 9.35 -5.30
C TYR A 420 5.40 10.80 -5.47
N GLN A 421 5.95 11.71 -4.66
CA GLN A 421 5.67 13.15 -4.72
C GLN A 421 6.07 13.75 -6.08
N ALA A 422 7.25 13.43 -6.60
CA ALA A 422 7.71 13.93 -7.90
C ALA A 422 6.76 13.53 -9.04
N LEU A 423 6.24 12.30 -9.03
CA LEU A 423 5.28 11.83 -10.05
C LEU A 423 3.89 12.47 -9.90
N ILE A 424 3.43 12.71 -8.67
CA ILE A 424 2.18 13.47 -8.41
C ILE A 424 2.30 14.90 -8.93
N GLU A 425 3.40 15.60 -8.63
CA GLU A 425 3.62 16.97 -9.12
C GLU A 425 3.69 17.03 -10.66
N ALA A 426 4.30 16.02 -11.26
CA ALA A 426 4.37 15.89 -12.71
C ALA A 426 3.07 15.37 -13.35
N ARG A 427 2.08 14.92 -12.57
CA ARG A 427 0.80 14.35 -13.01
C ARG A 427 0.98 13.15 -13.93
N ILE A 428 1.99 12.34 -13.66
CA ILE A 428 2.34 11.14 -14.42
C ILE A 428 1.70 9.93 -13.76
N PRO A 429 0.88 9.13 -14.45
CA PRO A 429 0.33 7.88 -13.91
C PRO A 429 1.42 6.86 -13.62
N PHE A 430 1.36 6.26 -12.44
CA PHE A 430 2.27 5.22 -12.00
C PHE A 430 1.60 4.21 -11.08
N GLU A 431 2.23 3.06 -10.92
CA GLU A 431 1.81 2.00 -10.00
C GLU A 431 2.92 1.65 -9.02
N MET A 432 2.56 0.94 -7.93
CA MET A 432 3.52 0.32 -7.04
C MET A 432 3.81 -1.12 -7.47
N VAL A 433 5.03 -1.59 -7.27
CA VAL A 433 5.49 -2.94 -7.61
C VAL A 433 6.16 -3.56 -6.39
N HIS A 434 5.66 -4.72 -5.96
CA HIS A 434 6.29 -5.47 -4.87
C HIS A 434 7.58 -6.14 -5.36
N GLU A 435 8.66 -6.16 -4.55
CA GLU A 435 9.96 -6.73 -4.92
C GLU A 435 9.91 -8.23 -5.31
N LEU A 436 8.90 -8.96 -4.88
CA LEU A 436 8.67 -10.36 -5.29
C LEU A 436 7.86 -10.50 -6.60
N ASN A 437 7.52 -9.39 -7.27
CA ASN A 437 6.80 -9.36 -8.55
C ASN A 437 7.68 -8.78 -9.68
N LEU A 438 8.97 -9.06 -9.68
CA LEU A 438 9.93 -8.60 -10.69
C LEU A 438 10.08 -9.57 -11.87
N ASP A 439 9.24 -10.57 -11.99
CA ASP A 439 9.23 -11.49 -13.12
C ASP A 439 8.66 -10.82 -14.41
N ALA A 440 9.00 -11.39 -15.57
CA ALA A 440 8.65 -10.82 -16.85
C ALA A 440 7.14 -10.63 -17.08
N ALA A 441 6.29 -11.48 -16.49
CA ALA A 441 4.85 -11.37 -16.67
C ALA A 441 4.30 -10.12 -15.94
N ASN A 442 4.72 -9.90 -14.70
CA ASN A 442 4.34 -8.74 -13.91
C ASN A 442 4.92 -7.43 -14.46
N LEU A 443 6.15 -7.47 -15.00
CA LEU A 443 6.83 -6.27 -15.50
C LEU A 443 6.46 -5.89 -16.94
N SER A 444 5.81 -6.73 -17.69
CA SER A 444 5.54 -6.54 -19.15
C SER A 444 4.81 -5.23 -19.49
N ARG A 445 4.02 -4.69 -18.56
CA ARG A 445 3.25 -3.45 -18.75
C ARG A 445 4.04 -2.17 -18.44
N PHE A 446 5.18 -2.29 -17.75
CA PHE A 446 5.99 -1.14 -17.37
C PHE A 446 7.11 -0.90 -18.38
N LYS A 447 7.31 0.35 -18.74
CA LYS A 447 8.46 0.82 -19.50
C LYS A 447 9.61 1.21 -18.57
N THR A 448 9.28 1.74 -17.40
CA THR A 448 10.25 2.24 -16.43
C THR A 448 9.94 1.69 -15.04
N LEU A 449 10.97 1.17 -14.36
CA LEU A 449 10.92 0.87 -12.93
C LEU A 449 11.81 1.84 -12.17
N ILE A 450 11.32 2.30 -11.03
CA ILE A 450 12.04 3.14 -10.08
C ILE A 450 12.38 2.29 -8.86
N LEU A 451 13.64 2.27 -8.47
CA LEU A 451 14.20 1.50 -7.35
C LEU A 451 14.69 2.47 -6.27
N PRO A 452 13.80 3.03 -5.43
CA PRO A 452 14.16 4.00 -4.41
C PRO A 452 14.88 3.30 -3.24
N ASN A 453 16.20 3.31 -3.24
CA ASN A 453 17.04 2.63 -2.25
C ASN A 453 16.60 1.17 -1.97
N ILE A 454 16.32 0.38 -3.01
CA ILE A 454 15.98 -1.04 -2.86
C ILE A 454 17.27 -1.81 -2.54
N ALA A 455 17.73 -1.68 -1.29
CA ALA A 455 19.05 -2.15 -0.87
C ALA A 455 19.16 -3.67 -0.87
N ALA A 456 18.12 -4.37 -0.42
CA ALA A 456 18.12 -5.83 -0.32
C ALA A 456 17.43 -6.49 -1.52
N LEU A 457 18.22 -7.18 -2.36
CA LEU A 457 17.75 -7.93 -3.53
C LEU A 457 18.48 -9.28 -3.62
N SER A 458 17.75 -10.34 -3.93
CA SER A 458 18.33 -11.64 -4.23
C SER A 458 19.03 -11.63 -5.61
N ASP A 459 19.90 -12.61 -5.85
CA ASP A 459 20.55 -12.76 -7.14
C ASP A 459 19.53 -13.02 -8.26
N GLN A 460 18.44 -13.75 -7.95
CA GLN A 460 17.33 -13.96 -8.86
C GLN A 460 16.63 -12.66 -9.24
N GLN A 461 16.31 -11.81 -8.27
CA GLN A 461 15.69 -10.50 -8.51
C GLN A 461 16.60 -9.60 -9.34
N CYS A 462 17.89 -9.60 -9.04
CA CYS A 462 18.88 -8.86 -9.84
C CYS A 462 18.94 -9.38 -11.30
N GLN A 463 18.86 -10.70 -11.52
CA GLN A 463 18.80 -11.25 -12.85
C GLN A 463 17.50 -10.89 -13.58
N GLN A 464 16.35 -10.91 -12.91
CA GLN A 464 15.07 -10.45 -13.48
C GLN A 464 15.14 -8.99 -13.94
N LEU A 465 15.79 -8.11 -13.16
CA LEU A 465 16.01 -6.72 -13.54
C LEU A 465 16.95 -6.58 -14.76
N ARG A 466 18.03 -7.39 -14.87
CA ARG A 466 18.87 -7.42 -16.06
C ARG A 466 18.10 -7.85 -17.29
N ASP A 467 17.34 -8.93 -17.18
CA ASP A 467 16.51 -9.44 -18.26
C ASP A 467 15.47 -8.41 -18.72
N TYR A 468 14.89 -7.68 -17.77
CA TYR A 468 13.95 -6.60 -18.04
C TYR A 468 14.60 -5.47 -18.84
N VAL A 469 15.79 -5.02 -18.43
CA VAL A 469 16.52 -3.95 -19.13
C VAL A 469 16.96 -4.41 -20.53
N GLN A 470 17.48 -5.62 -20.65
CA GLN A 470 17.89 -6.18 -21.95
C GLN A 470 16.73 -6.26 -22.94
N LYS A 471 15.51 -6.50 -22.46
CA LYS A 471 14.27 -6.53 -23.27
C LYS A 471 13.71 -5.14 -23.57
N GLY A 472 14.40 -4.07 -23.18
CA GLY A 472 14.01 -2.68 -23.46
C GLY A 472 13.28 -1.97 -22.33
N GLY A 473 13.12 -2.58 -21.17
CA GLY A 473 12.73 -1.91 -19.94
C GLY A 473 13.81 -0.95 -19.45
N SER A 474 13.47 -0.03 -18.57
CA SER A 474 14.40 1.01 -18.11
C SER A 474 14.33 1.17 -16.59
N LEU A 475 15.43 1.65 -15.96
CA LEU A 475 15.54 1.78 -14.51
C LEU A 475 15.97 3.20 -14.11
N VAL A 476 15.42 3.66 -12.96
CA VAL A 476 16.00 4.71 -12.13
C VAL A 476 16.29 4.12 -10.75
N ALA A 477 17.52 4.22 -10.27
CA ALA A 477 17.93 3.65 -9.00
C ALA A 477 18.72 4.66 -8.16
N THR A 478 18.64 4.52 -6.82
CA THR A 478 19.29 5.44 -5.89
C THR A 478 20.08 4.71 -4.82
N TYR A 479 21.09 5.37 -4.31
CA TYR A 479 21.90 5.07 -3.11
C TYR A 479 22.39 3.63 -3.07
N GLU A 480 22.04 2.84 -2.03
CA GLU A 480 22.54 1.48 -1.80
C GLU A 480 21.75 0.38 -2.52
N THR A 481 20.93 0.70 -3.51
CA THR A 481 20.16 -0.29 -4.29
C THR A 481 21.06 -1.46 -4.70
N SER A 482 20.63 -2.71 -4.38
CA SER A 482 21.32 -3.98 -4.67
C SER A 482 22.64 -4.24 -3.95
N LEU A 483 22.99 -3.45 -2.93
CA LEU A 483 24.23 -3.64 -2.15
C LEU A 483 24.14 -4.75 -1.08
N TYR A 484 22.95 -5.31 -0.88
CA TYR A 484 22.69 -6.39 0.08
C TYR A 484 21.93 -7.53 -0.59
N ASP A 485 22.11 -8.75 -0.07
CA ASP A 485 21.26 -9.87 -0.45
C ASP A 485 19.86 -9.77 0.20
N GLU A 486 18.95 -10.66 -0.16
CA GLU A 486 17.56 -10.68 0.34
C GLU A 486 17.44 -10.89 1.86
N GLN A 487 18.53 -11.25 2.53
CA GLN A 487 18.60 -11.41 3.99
C GLN A 487 19.32 -10.24 4.67
N GLY A 488 19.67 -9.19 3.91
CA GLY A 488 20.36 -8.01 4.43
C GLY A 488 21.85 -8.24 4.74
N ASN A 489 22.48 -9.27 4.16
CA ASN A 489 23.95 -9.43 4.24
C ASN A 489 24.61 -8.50 3.20
N PRO A 490 25.62 -7.71 3.58
CA PRO A 490 26.27 -6.79 2.65
C PRO A 490 27.05 -7.55 1.58
N ARG A 491 26.96 -7.07 0.36
CA ARG A 491 27.78 -7.51 -0.77
C ARG A 491 29.06 -6.69 -0.82
N LYS A 492 30.06 -7.18 -1.56
CA LYS A 492 31.30 -6.42 -1.80
C LYS A 492 31.09 -5.29 -2.80
N ASP A 493 30.15 -5.46 -3.73
CA ASP A 493 29.78 -4.51 -4.79
C ASP A 493 28.27 -4.55 -5.01
N PHE A 494 27.73 -3.58 -5.74
CA PHE A 494 26.34 -3.64 -6.20
C PHE A 494 26.11 -4.91 -7.03
N ALA A 495 25.09 -5.65 -6.72
CA ALA A 495 24.71 -6.77 -7.58
C ALA A 495 24.31 -6.30 -9.00
N LEU A 496 23.97 -5.03 -9.19
CA LEU A 496 23.61 -4.39 -10.45
C LEU A 496 24.68 -3.40 -10.96
N ALA A 497 25.95 -3.57 -10.56
CA ALA A 497 27.05 -2.68 -10.96
C ALA A 497 27.19 -2.53 -12.47
N ASP A 498 26.94 -3.61 -13.21
CA ASP A 498 26.92 -3.66 -14.66
C ASP A 498 25.86 -2.76 -15.30
N LEU A 499 24.69 -2.68 -14.68
CA LEU A 499 23.61 -1.79 -15.11
C LEU A 499 23.86 -0.33 -14.69
N PHE A 500 24.43 -0.13 -13.52
CA PHE A 500 24.71 1.20 -12.97
C PHE A 500 25.89 1.89 -13.68
N GLY A 501 26.83 1.13 -14.25
CA GLY A 501 28.08 1.66 -14.79
C GLY A 501 29.03 2.15 -13.68
N ALA A 502 28.85 1.61 -12.47
CA ALA A 502 29.61 2.01 -11.29
C ALA A 502 29.74 0.85 -10.30
N SER A 503 30.88 0.74 -9.65
CA SER A 503 31.17 -0.21 -8.57
C SER A 503 31.28 0.49 -7.23
N PHE A 504 30.76 -0.14 -6.16
CA PHE A 504 30.81 0.38 -4.79
C PHE A 504 32.25 0.36 -4.26
N VAL A 505 32.65 1.45 -3.60
CA VAL A 505 33.94 1.54 -2.90
C VAL A 505 33.71 1.71 -1.39
N SER A 506 33.00 2.74 -0.99
CA SER A 506 32.70 3.03 0.41
C SER A 506 31.58 4.04 0.56
N ARG A 507 31.10 4.25 1.79
CA ARG A 507 30.28 5.42 2.13
C ARG A 507 31.16 6.63 2.33
N ALA A 508 30.81 7.77 1.75
CA ALA A 508 31.63 8.97 1.76
C ALA A 508 31.92 9.48 3.20
N ASN A 509 30.96 9.31 4.11
CA ASN A 509 31.14 9.76 5.51
C ASN A 509 30.62 8.71 6.53
N GLY A 510 30.85 7.45 6.27
CA GLY A 510 30.37 6.37 7.14
C GLY A 510 28.85 6.39 7.33
N LYS A 511 28.40 6.61 8.58
CA LYS A 511 26.96 6.71 8.93
C LYS A 511 26.51 8.12 9.27
N THR A 512 27.38 9.11 9.20
CA THR A 512 27.07 10.50 9.52
C THR A 512 26.58 11.21 8.27
N ALA A 513 25.50 11.97 8.38
CA ALA A 513 25.02 12.79 7.28
C ALA A 513 26.04 13.88 6.92
N LEU A 514 26.32 14.03 5.63
CA LEU A 514 27.11 15.11 5.09
C LEU A 514 26.31 16.43 5.16
N GLN A 515 27.04 17.54 5.22
CA GLN A 515 26.44 18.86 5.18
C GLN A 515 27.13 19.72 4.12
N ASN A 516 26.49 20.77 3.67
CA ASN A 516 27.00 21.67 2.63
C ASN A 516 27.53 20.88 1.41
N THR A 517 26.71 19.99 0.90
CA THR A 517 27.03 19.15 -0.26
C THR A 517 26.50 19.81 -1.53
N TYR A 518 27.33 19.84 -2.55
CA TYR A 518 27.00 20.42 -3.85
C TYR A 518 27.49 19.56 -4.99
N LEU A 519 26.88 19.73 -6.16
CA LEU A 519 27.24 19.06 -7.39
C LEU A 519 27.58 20.12 -8.45
N TYR A 520 28.57 19.86 -9.24
CA TYR A 520 28.98 20.69 -10.36
C TYR A 520 28.28 20.20 -11.65
N PRO A 521 27.50 21.07 -12.34
CA PRO A 521 26.93 20.74 -13.65
C PRO A 521 28.01 20.72 -14.74
N GLU A 522 28.34 19.53 -15.26
CA GLU A 522 29.38 19.38 -16.29
C GLU A 522 28.81 19.69 -17.67
N LYS A 523 28.94 20.96 -18.10
CA LYS A 523 28.38 21.49 -19.35
C LYS A 523 28.94 20.84 -20.61
N SER A 524 30.13 20.21 -20.52
CA SER A 524 30.76 19.50 -21.65
C SER A 524 30.20 18.08 -21.85
N SER A 525 29.44 17.54 -20.89
CA SER A 525 28.83 16.24 -21.01
C SER A 525 27.79 16.19 -22.13
N PRO A 526 27.80 15.16 -22.98
CA PRO A 526 26.74 14.98 -24.00
C PRO A 526 25.36 14.71 -23.40
N LEU A 527 25.28 14.38 -22.11
CA LEU A 527 24.04 14.08 -21.37
C LEU A 527 23.51 15.30 -20.60
N TYR A 528 24.27 16.43 -20.60
CA TYR A 528 23.94 17.65 -19.87
C TYR A 528 22.51 18.11 -20.16
N GLY A 529 22.16 18.38 -21.41
CA GLY A 529 20.85 18.90 -21.80
C GLY A 529 19.66 17.99 -21.48
N SER A 530 19.93 16.67 -21.27
CA SER A 530 18.88 15.74 -20.83
C SER A 530 18.66 15.78 -19.32
N MET A 531 19.75 15.80 -18.53
CA MET A 531 19.66 15.74 -17.07
C MET A 531 19.37 17.11 -16.44
N LEU A 532 19.93 18.18 -17.02
CA LEU A 532 19.84 19.55 -16.48
C LEU A 532 18.74 20.37 -17.13
N LYS A 533 17.77 19.76 -17.81
CA LYS A 533 16.64 20.48 -18.40
C LYS A 533 15.87 21.25 -17.32
N GLY A 534 15.75 22.57 -17.53
CA GLY A 534 15.15 23.50 -16.55
C GLY A 534 16.09 23.95 -15.43
N LEU A 535 17.37 23.53 -15.49
CA LEU A 535 18.47 23.91 -14.61
C LEU A 535 19.69 24.38 -15.40
N GLU A 536 19.51 24.86 -16.62
CA GLU A 536 20.60 25.22 -17.53
C GLU A 536 21.45 26.38 -17.01
N ASP A 537 20.85 27.26 -16.20
CA ASP A 537 21.51 28.43 -15.59
C ASP A 537 22.12 28.13 -14.23
N ALA A 538 22.01 26.90 -13.71
CA ALA A 538 22.60 26.53 -12.43
C ALA A 538 24.12 26.41 -12.51
N ASP A 539 24.83 27.07 -11.60
CA ASP A 539 26.27 26.91 -11.43
C ASP A 539 26.60 25.78 -10.46
N THR A 540 25.69 25.48 -9.53
CA THR A 540 25.76 24.38 -8.59
C THR A 540 24.38 23.80 -8.32
N ILE A 541 24.34 22.51 -7.99
CA ILE A 541 23.13 21.78 -7.60
C ILE A 541 23.30 21.29 -6.16
N ILE A 542 22.24 21.24 -5.38
CA ILE A 542 22.23 20.66 -4.03
C ILE A 542 22.56 19.16 -4.13
N GLY A 543 23.54 18.69 -3.35
CA GLY A 543 23.92 17.28 -3.26
C GLY A 543 23.14 16.51 -2.19
N GLY A 544 23.41 15.21 -2.07
CA GLY A 544 22.84 14.34 -1.05
C GLY A 544 23.51 14.49 0.31
N THR A 545 22.80 14.08 1.36
CA THR A 545 23.38 14.01 2.71
C THR A 545 24.06 12.66 2.96
N TRP A 546 23.67 11.62 2.25
CA TRP A 546 24.34 10.32 2.20
C TRP A 546 24.83 10.06 0.79
N GLN A 547 26.13 9.94 0.65
CA GLN A 547 26.79 9.74 -0.64
C GLN A 547 27.68 8.50 -0.58
N LEU A 548 27.78 7.81 -1.69
CA LEU A 548 28.70 6.68 -1.88
C LEU A 548 29.92 7.12 -2.68
N ASN A 549 31.07 6.64 -2.30
CA ASN A 549 32.23 6.64 -3.17
C ASN A 549 32.10 5.45 -4.11
N VAL A 550 32.09 5.70 -5.39
CA VAL A 550 31.96 4.68 -6.41
C VAL A 550 33.09 4.79 -7.43
N LYS A 551 33.45 3.67 -8.01
CA LYS A 551 34.40 3.63 -9.14
C LYS A 551 33.56 3.61 -10.43
N SER A 552 33.68 4.69 -11.23
CA SER A 552 33.07 4.76 -12.56
C SER A 552 33.65 3.71 -13.51
N HIS A 553 32.77 3.13 -14.35
CA HIS A 553 33.19 2.30 -15.49
C HIS A 553 33.34 3.14 -16.75
N ASP A 554 32.87 4.38 -16.76
CA ASP A 554 32.93 5.32 -17.87
C ASP A 554 34.22 6.17 -17.86
N GLU A 555 34.51 6.78 -19.01
CA GLU A 555 35.53 7.81 -19.11
C GLU A 555 35.13 9.10 -18.39
N ALA A 556 36.13 9.86 -17.93
CA ALA A 556 35.91 11.14 -17.29
C ALA A 556 35.15 12.12 -18.20
N GLY A 557 34.23 12.89 -17.64
CA GLY A 557 33.44 13.91 -18.34
C GLY A 557 32.23 13.39 -19.14
N LYS A 558 31.97 12.09 -19.18
CA LYS A 558 30.77 11.54 -19.83
C LYS A 558 29.50 11.88 -19.05
N GLN A 559 29.54 11.83 -17.73
CA GLN A 559 28.39 12.05 -16.86
C GLN A 559 28.17 13.54 -16.56
N PRO A 560 26.88 13.99 -16.43
CA PRO A 560 26.56 15.42 -16.41
C PRO A 560 26.63 16.10 -15.04
N LEU A 561 26.82 15.36 -13.94
CA LEU A 561 26.96 15.89 -12.57
C LEU A 561 28.21 15.31 -11.91
N LEU A 562 29.04 16.19 -11.38
CA LEU A 562 30.28 15.83 -10.68
C LEU A 562 30.22 16.31 -9.24
N ARG A 563 30.88 15.57 -8.33
CA ARG A 563 30.94 15.91 -6.90
C ARG A 563 31.77 17.17 -6.66
N ILE A 564 31.24 18.09 -5.85
CA ILE A 564 32.01 19.11 -5.15
C ILE A 564 32.25 18.59 -3.72
N PRO A 565 33.50 18.64 -3.17
CA PRO A 565 33.76 18.18 -1.83
C PRO A 565 32.86 18.85 -0.78
N ALA A 566 32.28 18.07 0.11
CA ALA A 566 31.45 18.59 1.19
C ALA A 566 32.24 19.52 2.12
N VAL A 567 31.61 20.59 2.57
CA VAL A 567 32.19 21.54 3.51
C VAL A 567 31.62 21.28 4.90
N ALA A 568 32.50 21.27 5.91
CA ALA A 568 32.06 21.08 7.28
C ALA A 568 31.12 22.21 7.74
N ASN A 569 30.13 21.84 8.55
CA ASN A 569 29.20 22.81 9.15
C ASN A 569 29.93 23.49 10.33
N LEU A 570 30.55 24.62 10.05
CA LEU A 570 31.27 25.49 10.98
C LEU A 570 30.45 26.77 11.23
N PRO A 571 30.84 27.65 12.17
CA PRO A 571 30.27 28.99 12.23
C PRO A 571 30.31 29.69 10.87
N MET A 572 29.29 30.48 10.55
CA MET A 572 29.05 31.03 9.20
C MET A 572 30.31 31.71 8.63
N GLU A 573 31.08 32.43 9.46
CA GLU A 573 32.30 33.11 9.07
C GLU A 573 33.46 32.16 8.71
N LYS A 574 33.34 30.89 9.04
CA LYS A 574 34.28 29.82 8.76
C LYS A 574 33.75 28.78 7.77
N THR A 575 32.47 28.82 7.43
CA THR A 575 31.89 27.96 6.45
C THR A 575 32.04 28.60 5.07
N PHE A 576 33.02 28.15 4.32
CA PHE A 576 33.27 28.58 2.95
C PHE A 576 33.57 27.36 2.11
N TRP A 577 33.24 27.42 0.85
CA TRP A 577 33.39 26.33 -0.10
C TRP A 577 34.12 26.83 -1.36
N THR A 578 34.79 25.91 -2.01
CA THR A 578 35.37 26.14 -3.31
C THR A 578 34.46 25.48 -4.36
N LEU A 579 34.43 26.06 -5.55
CA LEU A 579 33.71 25.44 -6.70
C LEU A 579 34.58 24.35 -7.36
N ASP A 580 35.60 23.87 -6.68
CA ASP A 580 36.48 22.84 -7.21
C ASP A 580 35.73 21.52 -7.32
N LYS A 581 35.42 21.13 -8.53
CA LYS A 581 34.85 19.81 -8.83
C LYS A 581 35.90 18.71 -8.72
N THR A 582 35.44 17.52 -8.40
CA THR A 582 36.24 16.28 -8.56
C THR A 582 35.91 15.63 -9.90
N ASP A 583 36.60 14.55 -10.23
CA ASP A 583 36.24 13.70 -11.39
C ASP A 583 35.20 12.61 -11.03
N ALA A 584 34.58 12.68 -9.81
CA ALA A 584 33.64 11.70 -9.32
C ALA A 584 32.23 11.99 -9.83
N PRO A 585 31.63 11.18 -10.69
CA PRO A 585 30.25 11.36 -11.11
C PRO A 585 29.26 11.11 -9.97
N GLU A 586 28.21 11.94 -9.94
CA GLU A 586 27.10 11.85 -8.97
C GLU A 586 25.77 11.48 -9.65
N VAL A 587 25.80 11.15 -10.93
CA VAL A 587 24.74 10.49 -11.68
C VAL A 587 25.38 9.64 -12.78
N PHE A 588 24.81 8.48 -13.02
CA PHE A 588 25.23 7.57 -14.08
C PHE A 588 24.05 7.33 -15.02
N MET A 589 24.21 7.70 -16.27
CA MET A 589 23.21 7.56 -17.33
C MET A 589 23.72 6.61 -18.39
N ASN A 590 23.14 5.41 -18.45
CA ASN A 590 23.62 4.34 -19.32
C ASN A 590 22.52 3.85 -20.27
N GLN A 591 22.91 3.54 -21.51
CA GLN A 591 22.07 2.83 -22.45
C GLN A 591 22.57 1.39 -22.57
N ILE A 592 21.70 0.41 -22.33
CA ILE A 592 22.01 -1.01 -22.34
C ILE A 592 21.03 -1.69 -23.29
N GLY A 593 21.48 -1.96 -24.52
CA GLY A 593 20.59 -2.42 -25.59
C GLY A 593 19.51 -1.40 -25.89
N ALA A 594 18.24 -1.79 -25.80
CA ALA A 594 17.10 -0.92 -25.97
C ALA A 594 16.62 -0.27 -24.65
N GLY A 595 17.17 -0.69 -23.51
CA GLY A 595 16.85 -0.14 -22.20
C GLY A 595 17.77 1.02 -21.81
N ARG A 596 17.36 1.81 -20.83
CA ARG A 596 18.12 2.92 -20.24
C ARG A 596 18.13 2.82 -18.72
N VAL A 597 19.25 3.19 -18.10
CA VAL A 597 19.41 3.15 -16.66
C VAL A 597 19.96 4.48 -16.17
N VAL A 598 19.36 5.06 -15.16
CA VAL A 598 19.89 6.18 -14.39
C VAL A 598 20.15 5.70 -12.97
N TYR A 599 21.35 5.96 -12.48
CA TYR A 599 21.71 5.65 -11.09
C TYR A 599 22.31 6.89 -10.41
N PHE A 600 21.76 7.22 -9.24
CA PHE A 600 22.29 8.24 -8.33
C PHE A 600 22.98 7.55 -7.15
N PRO A 601 24.33 7.70 -6.96
CA PRO A 601 25.05 7.09 -5.83
C PRO A 601 24.82 7.84 -4.52
N TRP A 602 23.70 8.51 -4.36
CA TRP A 602 23.28 9.30 -3.23
C TRP A 602 21.76 9.33 -3.06
N ASP A 603 21.32 9.87 -1.96
CA ASP A 603 19.94 9.83 -1.45
C ASP A 603 19.06 10.99 -1.97
N ILE A 604 19.07 11.26 -3.27
CA ILE A 604 18.32 12.35 -3.90
C ILE A 604 16.82 12.30 -3.58
N ASP A 605 16.24 11.12 -3.62
CA ASP A 605 14.83 10.86 -3.37
C ASP A 605 14.43 11.13 -1.92
N ARG A 606 15.22 10.65 -0.96
CA ARG A 606 15.01 10.91 0.46
C ARG A 606 15.18 12.40 0.80
N VAL A 607 16.23 13.04 0.31
CA VAL A 607 16.45 14.47 0.54
C VAL A 607 15.39 15.31 -0.15
N TYR A 608 14.94 14.92 -1.34
CA TYR A 608 13.78 15.58 -1.97
C TYR A 608 12.54 15.50 -1.08
N TRP A 609 12.23 14.34 -0.53
CA TRP A 609 11.10 14.20 0.40
C TRP A 609 11.24 15.08 1.65
N GLU A 610 12.44 15.17 2.21
CA GLU A 610 12.69 15.90 3.45
C GLU A 610 12.60 17.43 3.28
N VAL A 611 13.13 17.97 2.17
CA VAL A 611 13.29 19.44 1.99
C VAL A 611 12.55 20.00 0.78
N MET A 612 11.96 19.17 -0.08
CA MET A 612 11.25 19.57 -1.30
C MET A 612 12.08 20.51 -2.20
N ALA A 613 13.40 20.23 -2.34
CA ALA A 613 14.29 21.05 -3.14
C ALA A 613 13.90 21.02 -4.62
N TYR A 614 13.73 22.21 -5.23
CA TYR A 614 13.35 22.37 -6.62
C TYR A 614 14.28 21.65 -7.61
N ASP A 615 15.60 21.74 -7.36
CA ASP A 615 16.61 21.08 -8.18
C ASP A 615 16.40 19.56 -8.20
N HIS A 616 16.13 18.96 -7.05
CA HIS A 616 15.91 17.52 -6.94
C HIS A 616 14.64 17.08 -7.65
N ALA A 617 13.56 17.87 -7.56
CA ALA A 617 12.32 17.58 -8.30
C ALA A 617 12.59 17.50 -9.81
N LEU A 618 13.33 18.47 -10.37
CA LEU A 618 13.68 18.49 -11.79
C LEU A 618 14.62 17.36 -12.17
N LEU A 619 15.65 17.07 -11.37
CA LEU A 619 16.58 15.96 -11.66
C LEU A 619 15.85 14.60 -11.66
N LEU A 620 14.97 14.34 -10.68
CA LEU A 620 14.18 13.11 -10.63
C LEU A 620 13.27 12.99 -11.86
N LEU A 621 12.57 14.06 -12.22
CA LEU A 621 11.70 14.09 -13.39
C LEU A 621 12.47 13.93 -14.70
N ASN A 622 13.63 14.58 -14.84
CA ASN A 622 14.48 14.48 -16.02
C ASN A 622 15.06 13.05 -16.17
N ALA A 623 15.46 12.44 -15.07
CA ALA A 623 15.90 11.03 -15.04
C ALA A 623 14.79 10.10 -15.52
N ILE A 624 13.57 10.23 -14.98
CA ILE A 624 12.40 9.44 -15.35
C ILE A 624 12.07 9.62 -16.84
N ASN A 625 12.02 10.86 -17.33
CA ASN A 625 11.71 11.14 -18.74
C ASN A 625 12.77 10.60 -19.68
N TRP A 626 14.07 10.71 -19.32
CA TRP A 626 15.16 10.21 -20.15
C TRP A 626 15.13 8.69 -20.29
N VAL A 627 14.89 7.97 -19.17
CA VAL A 627 14.81 6.50 -19.21
C VAL A 627 13.51 6.02 -19.87
N ASN A 628 12.39 6.72 -19.65
CA ASN A 628 11.10 6.34 -20.24
C ASN A 628 11.13 6.41 -21.78
N ASN A 629 11.76 7.44 -22.32
CA ASN A 629 12.02 7.63 -23.77
C ASN A 629 10.82 7.39 -24.70
N GLU A 630 9.62 7.58 -24.19
CA GLU A 630 8.36 7.51 -24.94
C GLU A 630 7.30 8.41 -24.28
N PRO A 631 6.26 8.83 -25.00
CA PRO A 631 5.19 9.62 -24.40
C PRO A 631 4.49 8.87 -23.27
N HIS A 632 4.13 9.60 -22.21
CA HIS A 632 3.27 9.05 -21.16
C HIS A 632 1.85 8.81 -21.68
N PRO A 633 1.13 7.78 -21.20
CA PRO A 633 -0.23 7.46 -21.66
C PRO A 633 -1.27 8.53 -21.29
N LEU A 634 -0.96 9.36 -20.31
CA LEU A 634 -1.74 10.53 -19.90
C LEU A 634 -0.82 11.74 -19.80
N ARG A 635 -1.28 12.88 -20.28
CA ARG A 635 -0.65 14.18 -20.11
C ARG A 635 -1.71 15.19 -19.66
N VAL A 636 -1.48 15.84 -18.54
CA VAL A 636 -2.34 16.87 -17.98
C VAL A 636 -1.57 18.16 -17.90
N GLN A 637 -2.02 19.19 -18.58
CA GLN A 637 -1.40 20.53 -18.62
C GLN A 637 -2.34 21.54 -17.97
N GLY A 638 -1.78 22.39 -17.11
CA GLY A 638 -2.49 23.41 -16.36
C GLY A 638 -1.79 23.67 -15.02
N GLN A 639 -2.41 24.41 -14.13
CA GLN A 639 -1.90 24.71 -12.80
C GLN A 639 -2.58 23.85 -11.72
N GLY A 640 -1.94 23.69 -10.58
CA GLY A 640 -2.44 22.93 -9.43
C GLY A 640 -1.76 21.55 -9.29
N MET A 641 -1.94 20.92 -8.15
CA MET A 641 -1.44 19.58 -7.86
C MET A 641 -2.56 18.57 -8.05
N PHE A 642 -2.29 17.50 -8.79
CA PHE A 642 -3.30 16.48 -9.09
C PHE A 642 -2.73 15.07 -8.91
N ASP A 643 -3.48 14.17 -8.28
CA ASP A 643 -3.34 12.73 -8.58
C ASP A 643 -4.18 12.44 -9.82
N ALA A 644 -3.48 12.07 -10.89
CA ALA A 644 -4.07 11.83 -12.20
C ALA A 644 -3.91 10.35 -12.57
N THR A 645 -5.02 9.63 -12.73
CA THR A 645 -4.98 8.20 -13.04
C THR A 645 -5.86 7.85 -14.23
N VAL A 646 -5.55 6.73 -14.87
CA VAL A 646 -6.32 6.21 -16.01
C VAL A 646 -6.65 4.75 -15.77
N TRP A 647 -7.91 4.39 -16.01
CA TRP A 647 -8.36 3.02 -15.89
C TRP A 647 -9.06 2.52 -17.14
N LEU A 648 -8.83 1.26 -17.46
CA LEU A 648 -9.62 0.53 -18.44
C LEU A 648 -10.74 -0.24 -17.72
N GLN A 649 -11.91 -0.19 -18.32
CA GLN A 649 -13.07 -1.01 -18.00
C GLN A 649 -13.31 -1.96 -19.18
N LYS A 650 -14.36 -2.77 -19.11
CA LYS A 650 -14.71 -3.68 -20.22
C LYS A 650 -14.97 -2.94 -21.55
N ASP A 651 -15.81 -1.91 -21.52
CA ASP A 651 -16.27 -1.17 -22.70
C ASP A 651 -16.05 0.35 -22.56
N SER A 652 -15.15 0.76 -21.66
CA SER A 652 -14.86 2.16 -21.41
C SER A 652 -13.49 2.36 -20.83
N MET A 653 -13.08 3.61 -20.77
CA MET A 653 -11.88 4.10 -20.13
C MET A 653 -12.26 5.31 -19.27
N THR A 654 -11.57 5.51 -18.18
CA THR A 654 -11.79 6.69 -17.32
C THR A 654 -10.48 7.41 -17.05
N VAL A 655 -10.52 8.74 -17.08
CA VAL A 655 -9.46 9.62 -16.60
C VAL A 655 -9.96 10.26 -15.31
N HIS A 656 -9.24 10.05 -14.23
CA HIS A 656 -9.52 10.59 -12.91
C HIS A 656 -8.58 11.75 -12.61
N LEU A 657 -9.12 12.86 -12.17
CA LEU A 657 -8.37 14.04 -11.77
C LEU A 657 -8.77 14.40 -10.33
N VAL A 658 -7.94 14.04 -9.36
CA VAL A 658 -8.13 14.40 -7.96
C VAL A 658 -7.37 15.69 -7.70
N ASN A 659 -8.07 16.78 -7.38
CA ASN A 659 -7.45 18.08 -7.12
C ASN A 659 -6.91 18.13 -5.69
N LEU A 660 -5.62 17.99 -5.55
CA LEU A 660 -4.88 18.01 -4.29
C LEU A 660 -4.34 19.41 -3.93
N THR A 661 -4.66 20.42 -4.74
CA THR A 661 -4.21 21.79 -4.50
C THR A 661 -4.76 22.31 -3.18
N ASN A 662 -3.86 22.65 -2.26
CA ASN A 662 -4.20 23.16 -0.95
C ASN A 662 -3.46 24.47 -0.65
N PRO A 663 -4.18 25.58 -0.47
CA PRO A 663 -3.56 26.85 -0.11
C PRO A 663 -3.00 26.87 1.31
N MET A 664 -3.44 25.93 2.17
CA MET A 664 -2.97 25.75 3.54
C MET A 664 -1.68 24.90 3.57
N ALA A 665 -0.66 25.29 2.80
CA ALA A 665 0.55 24.50 2.57
C ALA A 665 1.30 24.04 3.84
N MET A 666 1.13 24.72 4.95
CA MET A 666 1.80 24.41 6.23
C MET A 666 1.22 23.16 6.92
N ARG A 667 -0.08 22.89 6.71
CA ARG A 667 -0.76 21.71 7.26
C ARG A 667 -1.82 21.24 6.27
N PRO A 668 -1.80 19.97 5.82
CA PRO A 668 -2.64 19.49 4.72
C PRO A 668 -4.08 19.17 5.12
N GLN A 669 -4.70 19.97 6.00
CA GLN A 669 -6.14 19.87 6.28
C GLN A 669 -6.93 20.56 5.16
N MET A 670 -7.97 19.91 4.67
CA MET A 670 -8.88 20.46 3.68
C MET A 670 -10.17 20.90 4.37
N HIS A 671 -10.25 22.17 4.76
CA HIS A 671 -11.49 22.77 5.26
C HIS A 671 -12.35 23.33 4.13
N GLU A 672 -11.70 23.88 3.12
CA GLU A 672 -12.33 24.42 1.92
C GLU A 672 -11.69 23.80 0.68
N LEU A 673 -12.49 23.66 -0.35
CA LEU A 673 -12.04 23.19 -1.66
C LEU A 673 -11.83 24.39 -2.57
N ILE A 674 -10.70 24.43 -3.25
CA ILE A 674 -10.38 25.47 -4.22
C ILE A 674 -10.37 24.86 -5.61
N ALA A 675 -11.26 25.36 -6.45
CA ALA A 675 -11.35 24.91 -7.82
C ALA A 675 -10.05 25.20 -8.58
N SER A 676 -9.56 24.22 -9.32
CA SER A 676 -8.38 24.40 -10.16
C SER A 676 -8.66 25.34 -11.33
N PRO A 677 -7.62 25.99 -11.87
CA PRO A 677 -7.64 26.52 -13.22
C PRO A 677 -7.93 25.43 -14.27
N PRO A 678 -8.19 25.81 -15.54
CA PRO A 678 -8.41 24.86 -16.62
C PRO A 678 -7.26 23.87 -16.79
N GLN A 679 -7.59 22.64 -17.21
CA GLN A 679 -6.65 21.57 -17.52
C GLN A 679 -6.87 21.09 -18.95
N ASP A 680 -5.80 21.04 -19.75
CA ASP A 680 -5.79 20.39 -21.06
C ASP A 680 -5.27 18.96 -20.91
N VAL A 681 -6.06 18.00 -21.35
CA VAL A 681 -5.80 16.58 -21.14
C VAL A 681 -5.61 15.86 -22.47
N GLU A 682 -4.54 15.10 -22.56
CA GLU A 682 -4.26 14.17 -23.67
C GLU A 682 -4.16 12.76 -23.08
N VAL A 683 -4.90 11.81 -23.64
CA VAL A 683 -4.87 10.41 -23.18
C VAL A 683 -4.80 9.45 -24.37
N GLU A 684 -4.02 8.38 -24.20
CA GLU A 684 -3.86 7.35 -25.21
C GLU A 684 -5.08 6.41 -25.24
N ILE A 685 -5.65 6.21 -26.43
CA ILE A 685 -6.75 5.28 -26.66
C ILE A 685 -6.16 3.88 -26.85
N PRO A 686 -6.71 2.83 -26.25
CA PRO A 686 -6.26 1.46 -26.44
C PRO A 686 -6.28 1.04 -27.92
N LYS A 687 -5.25 0.32 -28.35
CA LYS A 687 -5.12 -0.15 -29.73
C LYS A 687 -6.35 -0.94 -30.19
N GLY A 688 -6.89 -0.56 -31.34
CA GLY A 688 -8.06 -1.21 -31.94
C GLY A 688 -9.41 -0.75 -31.37
N LYS A 689 -9.42 0.18 -30.43
CA LYS A 689 -10.64 0.81 -29.90
C LYS A 689 -10.89 2.17 -30.55
N ARG A 690 -12.17 2.56 -30.60
CA ARG A 690 -12.61 3.88 -31.06
C ARG A 690 -13.44 4.54 -29.97
N VAL A 691 -13.33 5.86 -29.85
CA VAL A 691 -14.10 6.67 -28.92
C VAL A 691 -15.53 6.80 -29.47
N GLU A 692 -16.51 6.41 -28.68
CA GLU A 692 -17.93 6.58 -28.97
C GLU A 692 -18.47 7.87 -28.32
N LYS A 693 -18.17 8.05 -27.02
CA LYS A 693 -18.68 9.18 -26.25
C LYS A 693 -17.67 9.59 -25.17
N VAL A 694 -17.59 10.91 -24.90
CA VAL A 694 -16.79 11.47 -23.80
C VAL A 694 -17.68 12.36 -22.96
N HIS A 695 -17.71 12.11 -21.64
CA HIS A 695 -18.55 12.90 -20.72
C HIS A 695 -17.96 12.95 -19.30
N ALA A 696 -18.25 14.02 -18.60
CA ALA A 696 -17.86 14.24 -17.21
C ALA A 696 -18.89 13.62 -16.26
N LEU A 697 -18.43 13.00 -15.17
CA LEU A 697 -19.29 12.33 -14.19
C LEU A 697 -19.64 13.20 -12.98
N MET A 698 -18.76 14.11 -12.56
CA MET A 698 -19.06 15.03 -11.44
C MET A 698 -19.89 16.23 -11.91
N LYS A 699 -19.42 16.91 -12.93
CA LYS A 699 -20.16 18.07 -13.51
C LYS A 699 -21.28 17.67 -14.48
N THR A 700 -21.45 16.42 -14.76
CA THR A 700 -22.42 15.83 -15.68
C THR A 700 -22.59 16.61 -17.01
N GLY A 701 -22.16 16.01 -18.09
CA GLY A 701 -22.33 16.61 -19.42
C GLY A 701 -21.32 16.09 -20.44
N ALA A 702 -21.62 16.34 -21.71
CA ALA A 702 -20.72 16.01 -22.80
C ALA A 702 -19.45 16.88 -22.75
N VAL A 703 -18.29 16.25 -22.99
CA VAL A 703 -17.01 16.92 -23.04
C VAL A 703 -16.60 17.06 -24.51
N GLN A 704 -16.34 18.30 -24.94
CA GLN A 704 -15.79 18.55 -26.28
C GLN A 704 -14.39 17.95 -26.36
N HIS A 705 -14.16 17.20 -27.44
CA HIS A 705 -12.92 16.47 -27.62
C HIS A 705 -12.51 16.37 -29.10
N THR A 706 -11.26 16.05 -29.31
CA THR A 706 -10.69 15.71 -30.63
C THR A 706 -9.90 14.44 -30.52
N VAL A 707 -9.91 13.63 -31.59
CA VAL A 707 -9.14 12.39 -31.67
C VAL A 707 -8.12 12.55 -32.81
N ASN A 708 -6.83 12.43 -32.49
CA ASN A 708 -5.73 12.47 -33.42
C ASN A 708 -4.93 11.16 -33.34
N GLY A 709 -5.16 10.26 -34.30
CA GLY A 709 -4.58 8.92 -34.26
C GLY A 709 -5.05 8.14 -33.02
N SER A 710 -4.13 7.74 -32.17
CA SER A 710 -4.41 7.06 -30.90
C SER A 710 -4.55 8.01 -29.69
N THR A 711 -4.55 9.33 -29.89
CA THR A 711 -4.62 10.31 -28.80
C THR A 711 -5.96 11.03 -28.78
N LEU A 712 -6.65 10.94 -27.66
CA LEU A 712 -7.84 11.74 -27.36
C LEU A 712 -7.40 13.00 -26.60
N LYS A 713 -7.88 14.17 -27.04
CA LYS A 713 -7.63 15.47 -26.41
C LYS A 713 -8.94 16.10 -25.97
N PHE A 714 -8.98 16.65 -24.77
CA PHE A 714 -10.14 17.35 -24.24
C PHE A 714 -9.74 18.41 -23.21
N HIS A 715 -10.66 19.33 -22.95
CA HIS A 715 -10.47 20.43 -22.02
C HIS A 715 -11.39 20.25 -20.80
N VAL A 716 -10.82 20.36 -19.58
CA VAL A 716 -11.55 20.36 -18.31
C VAL A 716 -11.48 21.78 -17.74
N PRO A 717 -12.57 22.55 -17.75
CA PRO A 717 -12.54 23.97 -17.38
C PRO A 717 -12.10 24.22 -15.93
N SER A 718 -12.41 23.31 -15.04
CA SER A 718 -12.05 23.40 -13.63
C SER A 718 -12.39 22.10 -12.90
N VAL A 719 -11.62 21.75 -11.89
CA VAL A 719 -11.88 20.65 -10.97
C VAL A 719 -11.95 21.20 -9.55
N LEU A 720 -13.05 20.97 -8.83
CA LEU A 720 -13.19 21.44 -7.44
C LEU A 720 -12.40 20.51 -6.51
N ASP A 721 -12.81 19.28 -6.37
CA ASP A 721 -12.13 18.20 -5.61
C ASP A 721 -11.79 17.03 -6.50
N TYR A 722 -12.68 16.65 -7.38
CA TYR A 722 -12.59 15.47 -8.22
C TYR A 722 -13.34 15.66 -9.52
N GLU A 723 -12.80 15.15 -10.62
CA GLU A 723 -13.52 14.94 -11.87
C GLU A 723 -13.13 13.61 -12.49
N VAL A 724 -14.10 12.95 -13.06
CA VAL A 724 -13.91 11.72 -13.82
C VAL A 724 -14.42 11.94 -15.23
N ILE A 725 -13.55 11.81 -16.19
CA ILE A 725 -13.93 11.83 -17.60
C ILE A 725 -14.08 10.39 -18.07
N ALA A 726 -15.33 10.00 -18.31
CA ALA A 726 -15.68 8.70 -18.84
C ALA A 726 -15.62 8.72 -20.38
N ILE A 727 -14.98 7.73 -20.95
CA ILE A 727 -14.74 7.55 -22.38
C ILE A 727 -15.31 6.19 -22.74
N ASP A 728 -16.50 6.18 -23.34
CA ASP A 728 -17.12 4.94 -23.85
C ASP A 728 -16.37 4.52 -25.12
N LEU A 729 -16.06 3.23 -25.23
CA LEU A 729 -15.22 2.64 -26.28
C LEU A 729 -15.97 1.52 -27.03
N VAL A 730 -15.75 1.49 -28.36
CA VAL A 730 -16.26 0.46 -29.25
C VAL A 730 -15.14 -0.23 -30.04
#